data_c70210121f21cc952f613ef7c77c1612
#
_entry.id   c70210121f21cc952f613ef7c77c1612
#
_cell.length_a   1.000
_cell.length_b   1.000
_cell.length_c   1.000
_cell.angle_alpha   90.00
_cell.angle_beta   90.00
_cell.angle_gamma   90.00
#
_symmetry.space_group_name_H-M   'P 1'
#
loop_
_entity.id
_entity.type
_entity.pdbx_description
1 polymer ?
#
loop_
_entity_poly.entity_id
_entity_poly.type
_entity_poly.pdbx_seq_one_letter_code
_entity_poly.pdbx_strand_id
1 'polypeptide(L)'
;MKMKTLLIWAACAVSFLAIAVPIPTDRRITTVKGEKRGHSVSRGELSGCKSGIVFRWKPDSGPFGEIVFCNPPQLGHVPAVLSLALHAPKKVGFKELRLRIADSSGETFEFRPFRDSERMEFKLSVEGSDAHWGGDNNGRIDGKVSLVGFAVVFQTPNPGGELILGDFELFHSELDAIHVGIDTGESAAIILPEHETTAALTFETLGDHVITCSVTCNFEDFFGRKFQKAKKLELVPGRIERLPFGPLPARGWWKVSYQLSDQSRRKSSGELSFAAIVPSGPTPGISPGFVFGVHSHWRLCTAHEKELEAKLAAWAGIKALRYDIQWRDLHPTPNSPWSFQDVDAALKLCCSYGIELEALLGAPPAWAEKPGYTRPRPDIGGEVRPQTDLYREYIRKVAEHYKGRIRFYEQFNEPDLASFYNFGAEEYVELFRAGAEEIRKADPTAKRLTGGFATMRQVASSHGPDYLKKALAGTKGHFDIQAHHEHGTFEEYVQMMENHFLPLRHKLGITEPWYATETALSAVGGQEKLQAATLWQKLLFAWSRGAIAYNWYDLRNDGFDPVNGEHNYGLLTNDFRPKPVYVAYNTLTGLFRTQIFVRQLPASAGIWLLEFRNAKKRLLAAWHDNRTSSMTFLFKTNAKAGELTDLMGNRQQITVRNNYLPLEIGKFPVALEVPADSELIPAGQLIKTDFSGAVAPGKEFSFRLQLFNPSNRVETFILETGVPAGIKISPAHTEITLQADTHQEITLSGTVDRNFRVPPGSSEHIVIVVSGNWNCRLELPLHIPVIIPIRRNGIIHDFILNKREQVHSLIGADPSREHLNWKGPEDLSATARLSQDGQNFILAVDVTDDRHCQPFSGSGVWQGDCVQFAIAVPEHSGLWEIGLTRRDDGKNEVFCWSTPDGLDPAPVMKTAVLKTERDGNRTSYQVSIPLTALKLSPKLLRQGFRFNLLINDNDGEGRENWIHIVPGIGESKTPEQYPLVVFE
;
A
#
# COMPACT_ATOMS: atom_id res chain seq x y z
N MET A 1 53.32 24.58 4.25
CA MET A 1 52.03 23.96 4.55
C MET A 1 51.00 24.54 3.59
N LYS A 2 51.06 24.22 2.32
CA LYS A 2 50.12 24.56 1.23
C LYS A 2 50.46 23.69 0.02
N MET A 3 50.32 22.37 0.11
CA MET A 3 50.47 21.47 -1.05
C MET A 3 50.08 20.03 -0.69
N LYS A 4 48.86 19.86 -0.16
CA LYS A 4 48.26 18.56 0.05
C LYS A 4 46.73 18.49 -0.18
N THR A 5 46.14 19.53 -0.81
CA THR A 5 44.70 19.59 -1.06
C THR A 5 44.34 19.64 -2.58
N LEU A 6 45.33 19.29 -3.43
CA LEU A 6 45.14 19.33 -4.90
C LEU A 6 45.27 17.93 -5.56
N LEU A 7 45.18 16.85 -4.81
CA LEU A 7 45.41 15.48 -5.33
C LEU A 7 44.24 14.52 -5.06
N ILE A 8 43.05 15.00 -4.66
CA ILE A 8 41.88 14.17 -4.48
C ILE A 8 40.79 14.45 -5.55
N TRP A 9 40.94 15.42 -6.40
CA TRP A 9 40.01 15.75 -7.50
C TRP A 9 40.39 15.20 -8.88
N ALA A 10 41.50 14.46 -8.99
CA ALA A 10 41.97 13.89 -10.26
C ALA A 10 41.68 12.40 -10.46
N ALA A 11 40.86 11.76 -9.60
CA ALA A 11 40.63 10.30 -9.67
C ALA A 11 39.18 9.93 -10.02
N CYS A 12 38.34 10.87 -10.44
CA CYS A 12 36.99 10.60 -10.94
C CYS A 12 36.69 11.26 -12.31
N ALA A 13 37.69 11.40 -13.15
CA ALA A 13 37.46 11.64 -14.57
C ALA A 13 37.12 10.29 -15.23
N VAL A 14 35.89 9.84 -15.07
CA VAL A 14 35.30 8.78 -15.88
C VAL A 14 35.21 9.36 -17.31
N SER A 15 35.93 8.79 -18.25
CA SER A 15 35.86 9.17 -19.66
C SER A 15 34.47 8.76 -20.20
N PHE A 16 33.46 9.58 -20.03
CA PHE A 16 32.24 9.50 -20.85
C PHE A 16 32.60 10.10 -22.20
N LEU A 17 32.40 9.38 -23.31
CA LEU A 17 32.40 9.99 -24.63
C LEU A 17 31.11 10.82 -24.72
N ALA A 18 31.22 12.12 -24.53
CA ALA A 18 30.13 13.05 -24.77
C ALA A 18 29.91 13.18 -26.29
N ILE A 19 28.75 12.79 -26.77
CA ILE A 19 28.34 12.99 -28.16
C ILE A 19 27.41 14.21 -28.19
N ALA A 20 27.84 15.29 -28.86
CA ALA A 20 26.98 16.43 -29.07
C ALA A 20 25.85 16.09 -30.04
N VAL A 21 24.61 16.15 -29.58
CA VAL A 21 23.44 16.01 -30.44
C VAL A 21 23.07 17.35 -31.02
N PRO A 22 23.06 17.52 -32.35
CA PRO A 22 22.68 18.80 -32.94
C PRO A 22 21.22 19.09 -32.61
N ILE A 23 20.98 20.29 -32.08
CA ILE A 23 19.59 20.76 -31.91
C ILE A 23 18.92 20.77 -33.29
N PRO A 24 17.69 20.21 -33.42
CA PRO A 24 16.97 20.21 -34.68
C PRO A 24 16.85 21.60 -35.24
N THR A 25 17.41 21.81 -36.42
CA THR A 25 17.40 23.11 -37.10
C THR A 25 16.11 23.37 -37.85
N ASP A 26 15.20 22.44 -37.82
CA ASP A 26 13.92 22.52 -38.52
C ASP A 26 13.06 23.67 -37.98
N ARG A 27 12.50 24.45 -38.89
CA ARG A 27 11.63 25.60 -38.55
C ARG A 27 10.29 25.22 -37.95
N ARG A 28 10.00 23.92 -37.79
CA ARG A 28 8.75 23.35 -37.30
C ARG A 28 8.91 22.68 -35.93
N ILE A 29 9.53 23.35 -34.98
CA ILE A 29 9.35 22.94 -33.58
C ILE A 29 7.95 23.39 -33.22
N THR A 30 7.02 22.46 -33.09
CA THR A 30 5.63 22.78 -32.77
C THR A 30 5.36 22.48 -31.30
N THR A 31 4.60 23.36 -30.65
CA THR A 31 3.93 23.01 -29.40
C THR A 31 2.63 22.31 -29.79
N VAL A 32 2.59 20.99 -29.72
CA VAL A 32 1.33 20.26 -29.93
C VAL A 32 0.40 20.57 -28.77
N LYS A 33 -0.83 21.01 -29.06
CA LYS A 33 -1.84 21.49 -28.10
C LYS A 33 -1.54 22.84 -27.39
N GLY A 34 -0.38 23.47 -27.63
CA GLY A 34 0.02 24.72 -26.96
C GLY A 34 -0.41 25.99 -27.66
N GLU A 35 -0.49 26.03 -28.98
CA GLU A 35 -0.80 27.27 -29.73
C GLU A 35 -2.14 27.90 -29.33
N LYS A 36 -3.13 27.11 -29.01
CA LYS A 36 -4.43 27.57 -28.49
C LYS A 36 -4.37 28.06 -27.04
N ARG A 37 -3.25 27.83 -26.32
CA ARG A 37 -3.10 28.14 -24.90
C ARG A 37 -2.04 29.24 -24.63
N GLY A 38 -1.53 29.92 -25.63
CA GLY A 38 -0.59 31.01 -25.44
C GLY A 38 0.87 30.58 -25.24
N HIS A 39 1.27 29.44 -25.75
CA HIS A 39 2.66 29.01 -25.80
C HIS A 39 3.32 29.42 -27.14
N SER A 40 4.63 29.65 -27.15
CA SER A 40 5.41 29.84 -28.35
C SER A 40 6.81 29.24 -28.22
N VAL A 41 7.36 28.79 -29.34
CA VAL A 41 8.73 28.25 -29.42
C VAL A 41 9.49 29.04 -30.49
N SER A 42 10.69 29.46 -30.21
CA SER A 42 11.58 30.14 -31.12
C SER A 42 13.03 29.72 -30.90
N ARG A 43 13.94 30.11 -31.82
CA ARG A 43 15.37 29.99 -31.57
C ARG A 43 15.84 31.10 -30.63
N GLY A 44 16.81 30.79 -29.78
CA GLY A 44 17.49 31.69 -28.89
C GLY A 44 18.96 31.33 -28.76
N GLU A 45 19.76 32.30 -28.34
CA GLU A 45 21.17 32.10 -28.03
C GLU A 45 21.36 32.15 -26.52
N LEU A 46 22.06 31.17 -25.97
CA LEU A 46 22.58 31.18 -24.61
C LEU A 46 24.04 31.60 -24.63
N SER A 47 24.47 32.47 -23.70
CA SER A 47 25.88 32.77 -23.51
C SER A 47 26.69 31.48 -23.32
N GLY A 48 27.56 31.15 -24.30
CA GLY A 48 28.35 29.91 -24.31
C GLY A 48 27.78 28.74 -25.09
N CYS A 49 26.55 28.79 -25.63
CA CYS A 49 25.94 27.78 -26.47
C CYS A 49 25.79 28.26 -27.92
N LYS A 50 26.08 27.36 -28.88
CA LYS A 50 25.99 27.71 -30.32
C LYS A 50 24.57 27.87 -30.85
N SER A 51 23.57 27.26 -30.20
CA SER A 51 22.13 27.42 -30.53
C SER A 51 21.30 26.97 -29.37
N GLY A 52 20.11 27.57 -29.22
CA GLY A 52 19.17 27.20 -28.16
C GLY A 52 17.71 27.23 -28.65
N ILE A 53 16.85 26.56 -27.91
CA ILE A 53 15.39 26.58 -28.07
C ILE A 53 14.81 27.49 -26.99
N VAL A 54 14.08 28.53 -27.38
CA VAL A 54 13.39 29.42 -26.44
C VAL A 54 11.93 29.03 -26.43
N PHE A 55 11.46 28.64 -25.26
CA PHE A 55 10.05 28.32 -25.00
C PHE A 55 9.45 29.41 -24.11
N ARG A 56 8.34 30.02 -24.56
CA ARG A 56 7.64 31.10 -23.85
C ARG A 56 6.20 30.69 -23.63
N TRP A 57 5.64 31.03 -22.47
CA TRP A 57 4.22 30.83 -22.17
C TRP A 57 3.64 32.06 -21.47
N LYS A 58 2.32 32.26 -21.64
CA LYS A 58 1.57 33.36 -21.01
C LYS A 58 1.04 32.90 -19.65
N PRO A 59 0.69 33.85 -18.74
CA PRO A 59 -0.07 33.53 -17.56
C PRO A 59 -1.30 32.69 -17.89
N ASP A 60 -1.66 31.79 -16.98
CA ASP A 60 -2.84 30.92 -17.08
C ASP A 60 -2.90 30.00 -18.31
N SER A 61 -1.76 29.68 -18.91
CA SER A 61 -1.65 28.83 -20.11
C SER A 61 -1.94 27.34 -19.83
N GLY A 62 -2.44 27.01 -18.66
CA GLY A 62 -2.69 25.63 -18.19
C GLY A 62 -1.52 25.04 -17.39
N PRO A 63 -1.59 23.77 -16.99
CA PRO A 63 -0.61 23.16 -16.08
C PRO A 63 0.72 22.77 -16.75
N PHE A 64 0.74 22.60 -18.08
CA PHE A 64 1.95 22.24 -18.82
C PHE A 64 1.90 22.70 -20.28
N GLY A 65 3.08 22.76 -20.91
CA GLY A 65 3.29 22.93 -22.35
C GLY A 65 4.20 21.85 -22.90
N GLU A 66 4.21 21.69 -24.21
CA GLU A 66 5.00 20.65 -24.87
C GLU A 66 5.90 21.26 -25.95
N ILE A 67 7.15 20.83 -25.99
CA ILE A 67 8.09 21.05 -27.07
C ILE A 67 8.19 19.73 -27.83
N VAL A 68 7.72 19.69 -29.07
CA VAL A 68 7.76 18.48 -29.89
C VAL A 68 8.62 18.72 -31.12
N PHE A 69 9.53 17.84 -31.41
CA PHE A 69 10.38 17.89 -32.60
C PHE A 69 9.67 17.26 -33.80
N CYS A 70 9.50 18.04 -34.90
CA CYS A 70 8.91 17.53 -36.13
C CYS A 70 9.77 16.45 -36.79
N ASN A 71 11.10 16.61 -36.68
CA ASN A 71 12.08 15.62 -37.12
C ASN A 71 12.89 15.20 -35.91
N PRO A 72 12.41 14.23 -35.09
CA PRO A 72 13.08 13.82 -33.88
C PRO A 72 14.52 13.37 -34.13
N PRO A 73 15.52 13.95 -33.43
CA PRO A 73 16.88 13.47 -33.51
C PRO A 73 16.97 12.01 -33.14
N GLN A 74 17.65 11.21 -33.96
CA GLN A 74 17.93 9.84 -33.65
C GLN A 74 19.09 9.79 -32.65
N LEU A 75 18.84 9.17 -31.51
CA LEU A 75 19.84 9.00 -30.45
C LEU A 75 20.60 7.66 -30.60
N GLY A 76 20.21 6.85 -31.54
CA GLY A 76 20.73 5.50 -31.72
C GLY A 76 20.18 4.56 -30.65
N HIS A 77 21.05 3.84 -29.96
CA HIS A 77 20.67 3.04 -28.81
C HIS A 77 20.46 3.94 -27.58
N VAL A 78 19.74 3.44 -26.57
CA VAL A 78 19.42 4.20 -25.35
C VAL A 78 20.69 4.76 -24.74
N PRO A 79 20.85 6.09 -24.64
CA PRO A 79 21.98 6.67 -23.93
C PRO A 79 21.79 6.52 -22.43
N ALA A 80 22.86 6.40 -21.66
CA ALA A 80 22.80 6.29 -20.21
C ALA A 80 22.33 7.58 -19.54
N VAL A 81 22.82 8.74 -20.03
CA VAL A 81 22.47 10.05 -19.52
C VAL A 81 22.36 11.02 -20.69
N LEU A 82 21.28 11.79 -20.72
CA LEU A 82 21.12 12.96 -21.53
C LEU A 82 21.26 14.20 -20.64
N SER A 83 22.22 15.05 -20.96
CA SER A 83 22.47 16.32 -20.29
C SER A 83 22.15 17.47 -21.23
N LEU A 84 21.49 18.51 -20.72
CA LEU A 84 21.22 19.73 -21.47
C LEU A 84 21.46 20.97 -20.62
N ALA A 85 21.92 22.07 -21.24
CA ALA A 85 21.99 23.34 -20.57
C ALA A 85 20.61 23.97 -20.50
N LEU A 86 20.19 24.34 -19.28
CA LEU A 86 18.93 25.04 -19.03
C LEU A 86 19.21 26.45 -18.53
N HIS A 87 18.63 27.46 -19.18
CA HIS A 87 18.59 28.81 -18.69
C HIS A 87 17.13 29.27 -18.55
N ALA A 88 16.72 29.58 -17.33
CA ALA A 88 15.44 30.16 -17.02
C ALA A 88 15.67 31.57 -16.46
N PRO A 89 15.63 32.62 -17.31
CA PRO A 89 15.98 34.00 -16.91
C PRO A 89 15.12 34.54 -15.77
N LYS A 90 13.92 34.02 -15.65
CA LYS A 90 13.03 34.15 -14.47
C LYS A 90 12.47 32.79 -14.18
N LYS A 91 12.84 32.19 -13.08
CA LYS A 91 12.26 30.90 -12.57
C LYS A 91 10.75 30.99 -12.23
N VAL A 92 10.15 32.13 -12.54
CA VAL A 92 8.74 32.43 -12.30
C VAL A 92 7.92 31.63 -13.29
N GLY A 93 7.08 30.72 -12.77
CA GLY A 93 6.14 29.90 -13.55
C GLY A 93 6.65 28.59 -14.09
N PHE A 94 7.96 28.30 -14.00
CA PHE A 94 8.55 27.02 -14.38
C PHE A 94 8.71 26.11 -13.15
N LYS A 95 8.24 24.89 -13.27
CA LYS A 95 8.36 23.88 -12.22
C LYS A 95 9.34 22.78 -12.60
N GLU A 96 9.09 22.09 -13.71
CA GLU A 96 9.81 20.89 -14.09
C GLU A 96 9.89 20.77 -15.61
N LEU A 97 11.00 20.24 -16.12
CA LEU A 97 11.16 19.82 -17.50
C LEU A 97 11.22 18.30 -17.56
N ARG A 98 10.41 17.67 -18.39
CA ARG A 98 10.40 16.22 -18.59
C ARG A 98 10.85 15.89 -19.99
N LEU A 99 11.78 14.96 -20.10
CA LEU A 99 12.30 14.47 -21.37
C LEU A 99 11.36 13.41 -21.95
N ARG A 100 11.14 13.45 -23.28
CA ARG A 100 10.38 12.43 -24.00
C ARG A 100 11.22 11.84 -25.14
N ILE A 101 11.35 10.52 -25.14
CA ILE A 101 11.94 9.75 -26.22
C ILE A 101 10.90 8.76 -26.77
N ALA A 102 11.07 8.35 -28.01
CA ALA A 102 10.29 7.27 -28.58
C ALA A 102 11.23 6.18 -29.10
N ASP A 103 10.82 4.95 -28.97
CA ASP A 103 11.53 3.78 -29.47
C ASP A 103 11.15 3.41 -30.90
N SER A 104 11.64 2.27 -31.39
CA SER A 104 11.36 1.79 -32.75
C SER A 104 9.93 1.32 -32.98
N SER A 105 9.18 0.99 -31.92
CA SER A 105 7.75 0.65 -32.00
C SER A 105 6.87 1.91 -32.11
N GLY A 106 7.43 3.08 -31.77
CA GLY A 106 6.69 4.34 -31.63
C GLY A 106 6.15 4.56 -30.21
N GLU A 107 6.50 3.72 -29.25
CA GLU A 107 6.18 3.95 -27.84
C GLU A 107 6.98 5.11 -27.32
N THR A 108 6.31 6.03 -26.62
CA THR A 108 6.91 7.24 -26.04
C THR A 108 7.13 7.04 -24.54
N PHE A 109 8.33 7.36 -24.09
CA PHE A 109 8.75 7.27 -22.69
C PHE A 109 9.08 8.65 -22.16
N GLU A 110 8.59 8.96 -20.97
CA GLU A 110 8.83 10.23 -20.27
C GLU A 110 9.75 10.01 -19.07
N PHE A 111 10.74 10.90 -18.91
CA PHE A 111 11.72 10.85 -17.82
C PHE A 111 11.83 12.20 -17.13
N ARG A 112 11.89 12.20 -15.82
CA ARG A 112 12.19 13.37 -14.99
C ARG A 112 13.71 13.55 -14.85
N PRO A 113 14.18 14.78 -14.63
CA PRO A 113 15.59 15.00 -14.37
C PRO A 113 15.98 14.40 -13.01
N PHE A 114 17.14 13.73 -12.95
CA PHE A 114 17.71 13.28 -11.69
C PHE A 114 18.65 14.30 -11.07
N ARG A 115 19.08 15.31 -11.86
CA ARG A 115 19.79 16.51 -11.40
C ARG A 115 19.14 17.73 -12.00
N ASP A 116 18.76 18.67 -11.16
CA ASP A 116 18.16 19.96 -11.51
C ASP A 116 19.15 21.07 -11.10
N SER A 117 19.99 21.49 -12.05
CA SER A 117 21.00 22.54 -11.89
C SER A 117 21.03 23.38 -13.17
N GLU A 118 22.06 24.18 -13.37
CA GLU A 118 22.29 24.90 -14.65
C GLU A 118 22.39 23.96 -15.85
N ARG A 119 22.77 22.70 -15.62
CA ARG A 119 22.62 21.59 -16.57
C ARG A 119 21.66 20.54 -15.99
N MET A 120 20.57 20.29 -16.69
CA MET A 120 19.65 19.22 -16.35
C MET A 120 20.15 17.89 -16.90
N GLU A 121 20.09 16.84 -16.07
CA GLU A 121 20.54 15.51 -16.44
C GLU A 121 19.40 14.50 -16.27
N PHE A 122 19.13 13.74 -17.33
CA PHE A 122 18.13 12.68 -17.37
C PHE A 122 18.83 11.33 -17.44
N LYS A 123 18.56 10.45 -16.49
CA LYS A 123 19.02 9.07 -16.53
C LYS A 123 18.02 8.25 -17.31
N LEU A 124 18.43 7.70 -18.44
CA LEU A 124 17.60 6.89 -19.30
C LEU A 124 17.83 5.41 -18.96
N SER A 125 16.75 4.67 -18.87
CA SER A 125 16.77 3.24 -18.56
C SER A 125 15.87 2.52 -19.57
N VAL A 126 16.23 1.31 -19.96
CA VAL A 126 15.39 0.47 -20.81
C VAL A 126 14.09 0.10 -20.10
N GLU A 127 14.17 0.00 -18.79
CA GLU A 127 13.04 -0.19 -17.87
C GLU A 127 13.02 0.96 -16.86
N GLY A 128 11.82 1.42 -16.50
CA GLY A 128 11.68 2.44 -15.45
C GLY A 128 11.65 3.87 -15.93
N SER A 129 10.88 4.17 -16.97
CA SER A 129 10.42 5.53 -17.26
C SER A 129 9.37 5.98 -16.24
N ASP A 130 9.23 7.30 -16.05
CA ASP A 130 8.18 7.86 -15.19
C ASP A 130 6.77 7.69 -15.77
N ALA A 131 6.66 7.60 -17.10
CA ALA A 131 5.44 7.28 -17.84
C ALA A 131 5.78 6.79 -19.25
N HIS A 132 4.88 6.01 -19.85
CA HIS A 132 5.00 5.56 -21.24
C HIS A 132 3.61 5.44 -21.89
N TRP A 133 3.56 5.56 -23.22
CA TRP A 133 2.31 5.40 -24.01
C TRP A 133 2.58 5.27 -25.51
N GLY A 134 1.62 4.75 -26.24
CA GLY A 134 1.72 4.56 -27.69
C GLY A 134 2.48 3.29 -28.07
N GLY A 135 2.83 3.16 -29.35
CA GLY A 135 3.57 2.01 -29.87
C GLY A 135 2.94 0.68 -29.50
N ASP A 136 3.75 -0.27 -29.09
CA ASP A 136 3.29 -1.56 -28.55
C ASP A 136 2.94 -1.52 -27.06
N ASN A 137 3.21 -0.39 -26.39
CA ASN A 137 2.87 -0.08 -25.00
C ASN A 137 3.33 -1.17 -24.00
N ASN A 138 4.50 -1.72 -24.23
CA ASN A 138 5.06 -2.79 -23.40
C ASN A 138 5.88 -2.28 -22.21
N GLY A 139 6.09 -0.95 -22.12
CA GLY A 139 6.85 -0.28 -21.05
C GLY A 139 8.36 -0.49 -21.14
N ARG A 140 8.83 -1.09 -22.20
CA ARG A 140 10.23 -1.37 -22.46
C ARG A 140 10.70 -0.63 -23.71
N ILE A 141 11.87 -0.02 -23.65
CA ILE A 141 12.44 0.66 -24.81
C ILE A 141 13.03 -0.39 -25.77
N ASP A 142 12.43 -0.51 -26.94
CA ASP A 142 12.82 -1.48 -27.95
C ASP A 142 13.58 -0.85 -29.12
N GLY A 143 14.83 -1.26 -29.31
CA GLY A 143 15.66 -0.87 -30.44
C GLY A 143 16.18 0.57 -30.34
N LYS A 144 16.18 1.28 -31.49
CA LYS A 144 16.70 2.64 -31.60
C LYS A 144 15.70 3.64 -31.06
N VAL A 145 16.21 4.65 -30.37
CA VAL A 145 15.38 5.73 -29.81
C VAL A 145 15.60 7.06 -30.53
N SER A 146 14.55 7.85 -30.54
CA SER A 146 14.54 9.23 -31.01
C SER A 146 14.11 10.18 -29.91
N LEU A 147 14.69 11.37 -29.88
CA LEU A 147 14.29 12.44 -28.96
C LEU A 147 13.02 13.12 -29.49
N VAL A 148 11.87 12.80 -28.91
CA VAL A 148 10.57 13.34 -29.34
C VAL A 148 10.39 14.79 -28.89
N GLY A 149 10.84 15.13 -27.69
CA GLY A 149 10.71 16.48 -27.17
C GLY A 149 10.73 16.56 -25.66
N PHE A 150 10.03 17.56 -25.13
CA PHE A 150 9.96 17.83 -23.70
C PHE A 150 8.55 18.24 -23.28
N ALA A 151 8.14 17.87 -22.07
CA ALA A 151 7.02 18.49 -21.39
C ALA A 151 7.55 19.54 -20.40
N VAL A 152 7.05 20.75 -20.49
CA VAL A 152 7.37 21.87 -19.60
C VAL A 152 6.22 21.99 -18.62
N VAL A 153 6.43 21.65 -17.36
CA VAL A 153 5.43 21.73 -16.30
C VAL A 153 5.50 23.12 -15.65
N PHE A 154 4.35 23.76 -15.48
CA PHE A 154 4.25 25.12 -14.93
C PHE A 154 3.88 25.09 -13.45
N GLN A 155 4.24 26.14 -12.75
CA GLN A 155 3.75 26.42 -11.39
C GLN A 155 2.27 26.81 -11.42
N THR A 156 1.58 26.64 -10.32
CA THR A 156 0.20 27.09 -10.12
C THR A 156 0.17 28.01 -8.88
N PRO A 157 -0.30 29.25 -9.00
CA PRO A 157 -0.76 29.91 -10.22
C PRO A 157 0.38 30.13 -11.22
N ASN A 158 0.05 30.05 -12.52
CA ASN A 158 1.03 30.19 -13.59
C ASN A 158 1.17 31.68 -13.99
N PRO A 159 2.25 32.37 -13.61
CA PRO A 159 2.45 33.79 -13.95
C PRO A 159 3.00 33.99 -15.36
N GLY A 160 3.17 32.92 -16.14
CA GLY A 160 3.88 32.96 -17.40
C GLY A 160 5.39 32.91 -17.23
N GLY A 161 6.13 32.72 -18.32
CA GLY A 161 7.59 32.61 -18.24
C GLY A 161 8.29 32.36 -19.57
N GLU A 162 9.58 32.15 -19.45
CA GLU A 162 10.47 31.79 -20.54
C GLU A 162 11.56 30.86 -20.02
N LEU A 163 11.89 29.83 -20.82
CA LEU A 163 13.09 29.03 -20.62
C LEU A 163 13.84 28.84 -21.93
N ILE A 164 15.14 28.64 -21.84
CA ILE A 164 15.99 28.37 -22.97
C ILE A 164 16.71 27.05 -22.75
N LEU A 165 16.52 26.12 -23.67
CA LEU A 165 17.21 24.84 -23.71
C LEU A 165 18.41 24.94 -24.64
N GLY A 166 19.60 24.68 -24.14
CA GLY A 166 20.84 24.71 -24.89
C GLY A 166 21.47 23.34 -25.10
N ASP A 167 22.69 23.31 -25.53
CA ASP A 167 23.46 22.14 -25.94
C ASP A 167 23.09 20.84 -25.28
N PHE A 168 22.68 19.85 -26.09
CA PHE A 168 22.41 18.48 -25.67
C PHE A 168 23.70 17.67 -25.73
N GLU A 169 24.01 16.97 -24.65
CA GLU A 169 25.12 16.04 -24.56
C GLU A 169 24.63 14.65 -24.12
N LEU A 170 25.01 13.62 -24.86
CA LEU A 170 24.70 12.23 -24.53
C LEU A 170 25.94 11.61 -23.91
N PHE A 171 25.73 10.96 -22.79
CA PHE A 171 26.76 10.17 -22.11
C PHE A 171 26.34 8.70 -22.18
N HIS A 172 27.21 7.87 -22.69
CA HIS A 172 27.04 6.44 -22.75
C HIS A 172 27.92 5.77 -21.70
N SER A 173 27.31 5.03 -20.76
CA SER A 173 28.00 4.00 -19.98
C SER A 173 27.77 2.67 -20.67
N GLU A 174 28.81 1.97 -21.06
CA GLU A 174 28.68 0.64 -21.66
C GLU A 174 27.86 -0.34 -20.80
N LEU A 175 28.02 -0.25 -19.47
CA LEU A 175 27.30 -1.10 -18.55
C LEU A 175 25.81 -0.71 -18.38
N ASP A 176 25.47 0.57 -18.53
CA ASP A 176 24.09 1.03 -18.45
C ASP A 176 23.31 0.76 -19.75
N ALA A 177 24.03 0.46 -20.84
CA ALA A 177 23.45 -0.02 -22.08
C ALA A 177 23.17 -1.54 -22.07
N ILE A 178 23.36 -2.22 -20.93
CA ILE A 178 23.03 -3.63 -20.77
C ILE A 178 21.61 -3.74 -20.22
N HIS A 179 20.72 -4.31 -21.02
CA HIS A 179 19.40 -4.71 -20.55
C HIS A 179 19.52 -6.00 -19.74
N VAL A 180 18.91 -6.02 -18.56
CA VAL A 180 18.83 -7.19 -17.69
C VAL A 180 17.36 -7.57 -17.51
N GLY A 181 16.98 -8.72 -18.04
CA GLY A 181 15.61 -9.24 -17.97
C GLY A 181 15.51 -10.56 -17.22
N ILE A 182 14.30 -11.05 -17.08
CA ILE A 182 14.00 -12.38 -16.54
C ILE A 182 13.24 -13.18 -17.59
N ASP A 183 13.81 -14.29 -18.05
CA ASP A 183 13.12 -15.25 -18.88
C ASP A 183 12.55 -16.36 -17.99
N THR A 184 11.25 -16.38 -17.86
CA THR A 184 10.49 -17.37 -17.10
C THR A 184 9.80 -18.39 -17.99
N GLY A 185 9.90 -18.25 -19.30
CA GLY A 185 9.08 -18.99 -20.27
C GLY A 185 7.64 -18.48 -20.41
N GLU A 186 7.25 -17.49 -19.60
CA GLU A 186 5.91 -16.88 -19.55
C GLU A 186 5.97 -15.35 -19.48
N SER A 187 4.85 -14.72 -19.76
CA SER A 187 4.68 -13.28 -19.58
C SER A 187 4.67 -12.91 -18.09
N ALA A 188 4.93 -11.65 -17.77
CA ALA A 188 4.76 -11.05 -16.44
C ALA A 188 5.70 -11.59 -15.35
N ALA A 189 6.90 -12.05 -15.70
CA ALA A 189 7.91 -12.55 -14.77
C ALA A 189 7.39 -13.63 -13.79
N ILE A 190 6.57 -14.55 -14.28
CA ILE A 190 6.00 -15.67 -13.52
C ILE A 190 6.60 -17.00 -14.00
N ILE A 191 7.14 -17.77 -13.06
CA ILE A 191 7.68 -19.10 -13.29
C ILE A 191 6.60 -20.13 -12.94
N LEU A 192 6.22 -20.95 -13.92
CA LEU A 192 5.35 -22.10 -13.71
C LEU A 192 6.20 -23.36 -13.42
N PRO A 193 5.62 -24.40 -12.81
CA PRO A 193 6.37 -25.61 -12.44
C PRO A 193 7.16 -26.24 -13.59
N GLU A 194 6.64 -26.23 -14.81
CA GLU A 194 7.27 -26.74 -16.03
C GLU A 194 8.47 -25.91 -16.47
N HIS A 195 8.57 -24.65 -16.09
CA HIS A 195 9.65 -23.73 -16.45
C HIS A 195 10.68 -23.50 -15.33
N GLU A 196 10.50 -24.10 -14.17
CA GLU A 196 11.33 -23.85 -12.97
C GLU A 196 12.83 -24.14 -13.22
N THR A 197 13.16 -25.16 -14.02
CA THR A 197 14.54 -25.51 -14.32
C THR A 197 15.17 -24.70 -15.46
N THR A 198 14.37 -24.05 -16.29
CA THR A 198 14.81 -23.29 -17.48
C THR A 198 14.84 -21.78 -17.23
N ALA A 199 14.29 -21.32 -16.12
CA ALA A 199 14.28 -19.92 -15.75
C ALA A 199 15.68 -19.33 -15.67
N ALA A 200 15.88 -18.16 -16.27
CA ALA A 200 17.18 -17.51 -16.35
C ALA A 200 17.06 -15.98 -16.28
N LEU A 201 18.08 -15.33 -15.74
CA LEU A 201 18.31 -13.93 -16.05
C LEU A 201 18.87 -13.81 -17.48
N THR A 202 18.42 -12.82 -18.19
CA THR A 202 18.86 -12.49 -19.54
C THR A 202 19.65 -11.20 -19.55
N PHE A 203 20.66 -11.14 -20.38
CA PHE A 203 21.53 -9.97 -20.55
C PHE A 203 21.69 -9.71 -22.03
N GLU A 204 21.41 -8.50 -22.45
CA GLU A 204 21.52 -8.06 -23.83
C GLU A 204 22.20 -6.69 -23.88
N THR A 205 23.18 -6.51 -24.74
CA THR A 205 23.70 -5.17 -25.02
C THR A 205 22.83 -4.47 -26.04
N LEU A 206 22.41 -3.27 -25.73
CA LEU A 206 21.75 -2.34 -26.66
C LEU A 206 22.76 -1.49 -27.43
N GLY A 207 24.05 -1.63 -27.12
CA GLY A 207 25.16 -1.01 -27.85
C GLY A 207 25.45 -1.72 -29.18
N ASP A 208 26.35 -1.16 -29.96
CA ASP A 208 26.78 -1.64 -31.29
C ASP A 208 28.10 -2.40 -31.26
N HIS A 209 28.67 -2.63 -30.08
CA HIS A 209 29.95 -3.33 -29.90
C HIS A 209 29.87 -4.37 -28.76
N VAL A 210 30.86 -5.25 -28.72
CA VAL A 210 30.94 -6.32 -27.72
C VAL A 210 31.31 -5.73 -26.35
N ILE A 211 30.52 -6.03 -25.33
CA ILE A 211 30.77 -5.64 -23.95
C ILE A 211 31.21 -6.85 -23.14
N THR A 212 32.35 -6.75 -22.46
CA THR A 212 32.84 -7.77 -21.52
C THR A 212 32.68 -7.25 -20.08
N CYS A 213 31.89 -7.93 -19.28
CA CYS A 213 31.64 -7.56 -17.89
C CYS A 213 31.46 -8.80 -17.01
N SER A 214 31.35 -8.58 -15.70
CA SER A 214 30.95 -9.60 -14.73
C SER A 214 29.64 -9.19 -14.08
N VAL A 215 28.74 -10.12 -13.85
CA VAL A 215 27.49 -9.91 -13.11
C VAL A 215 27.50 -10.72 -11.82
N THR A 216 27.03 -10.10 -10.75
CA THR A 216 26.70 -10.75 -9.47
C THR A 216 25.25 -10.48 -9.15
N CYS A 217 24.46 -11.54 -8.96
CA CYS A 217 23.02 -11.50 -8.70
C CYS A 217 22.74 -12.10 -7.34
N ASN A 218 22.12 -11.33 -6.45
CA ASN A 218 21.67 -11.76 -5.15
C ASN A 218 20.16 -11.94 -5.17
N PHE A 219 19.72 -13.15 -4.87
CA PHE A 219 18.32 -13.52 -4.80
C PHE A 219 17.87 -13.53 -3.36
N GLU A 220 16.72 -12.96 -3.08
CA GLU A 220 16.08 -12.94 -1.76
C GLU A 220 14.59 -13.22 -1.89
N ASP A 221 14.09 -14.23 -1.15
CA ASP A 221 12.66 -14.53 -1.14
C ASP A 221 11.87 -13.66 -0.13
N PHE A 222 10.57 -13.81 -0.12
CA PHE A 222 9.66 -13.11 0.79
C PHE A 222 10.07 -13.22 2.28
N PHE A 223 10.59 -14.38 2.70
CA PHE A 223 11.00 -14.66 4.09
C PHE A 223 12.47 -14.34 4.37
N GLY A 224 13.21 -13.82 3.39
CA GLY A 224 14.61 -13.43 3.55
C GLY A 224 15.63 -14.56 3.31
N ARG A 225 15.22 -15.70 2.73
CA ARG A 225 16.16 -16.73 2.28
C ARG A 225 16.93 -16.20 1.09
N LYS A 226 18.26 -16.42 1.08
CA LYS A 226 19.15 -15.82 0.07
C LYS A 226 20.00 -16.88 -0.62
N PHE A 227 20.26 -16.62 -1.90
CA PHE A 227 21.33 -17.29 -2.63
C PHE A 227 21.92 -16.34 -3.67
N GLN A 228 23.09 -16.70 -4.23
CA GLN A 228 23.82 -15.83 -5.14
C GLN A 228 24.20 -16.62 -6.41
N LYS A 229 24.20 -15.94 -7.54
CA LYS A 229 24.75 -16.38 -8.81
C LYS A 229 25.70 -15.32 -9.35
N ALA A 230 26.76 -15.75 -10.04
CA ALA A 230 27.70 -14.85 -10.71
C ALA A 230 28.17 -15.48 -12.02
N LYS A 231 28.41 -14.61 -13.03
CA LYS A 231 28.88 -15.02 -14.36
C LYS A 231 29.75 -13.92 -14.96
N LYS A 232 30.77 -14.30 -15.74
CA LYS A 232 31.40 -13.41 -16.71
C LYS A 232 30.60 -13.42 -17.98
N LEU A 233 30.29 -12.25 -18.50
CA LEU A 233 29.47 -12.02 -19.67
C LEU A 233 30.32 -11.45 -20.81
N GLU A 234 30.12 -11.95 -22.01
CA GLU A 234 30.57 -11.37 -23.26
C GLU A 234 29.35 -11.12 -24.12
N LEU A 235 28.87 -9.88 -24.08
CA LEU A 235 27.61 -9.47 -24.69
C LEU A 235 27.88 -9.00 -26.12
N VAL A 236 27.41 -9.77 -27.09
CA VAL A 236 27.50 -9.46 -28.53
C VAL A 236 26.18 -8.79 -28.94
N PRO A 237 26.20 -7.68 -29.69
CA PRO A 237 25.00 -7.01 -30.17
C PRO A 237 24.03 -7.99 -30.87
N GLY A 238 22.76 -7.94 -30.51
CA GLY A 238 21.70 -8.80 -31.04
C GLY A 238 21.73 -10.24 -30.52
N ARG A 239 22.51 -10.52 -29.48
CA ARG A 239 22.56 -11.85 -28.84
C ARG A 239 22.24 -11.74 -27.36
N ILE A 240 21.29 -12.55 -26.90
CA ILE A 240 20.92 -12.64 -25.49
C ILE A 240 21.79 -13.69 -24.77
N GLU A 241 22.52 -13.27 -23.75
CA GLU A 241 23.21 -14.14 -22.83
C GLU A 241 22.31 -14.54 -21.67
N ARG A 242 22.41 -15.80 -21.22
CA ARG A 242 21.54 -16.35 -20.16
C ARG A 242 22.34 -16.77 -18.93
N LEU A 243 21.80 -16.46 -17.75
CA LEU A 243 22.28 -16.97 -16.46
C LEU A 243 21.16 -17.79 -15.80
N PRO A 244 21.13 -19.13 -15.99
CA PRO A 244 20.14 -19.97 -15.32
C PRO A 244 20.26 -19.89 -13.80
N PHE A 245 19.13 -19.78 -13.10
CA PHE A 245 19.09 -19.69 -11.65
C PHE A 245 18.24 -20.77 -10.98
N GLY A 246 17.39 -21.48 -11.71
CA GLY A 246 16.59 -22.59 -11.18
C GLY A 246 17.38 -23.88 -10.96
N PRO A 247 16.84 -24.89 -10.25
CA PRO A 247 15.59 -24.78 -9.49
C PRO A 247 15.71 -23.88 -8.26
N LEU A 248 14.61 -23.29 -7.87
CA LEU A 248 14.56 -22.40 -6.70
C LEU A 248 14.50 -23.21 -5.40
N PRO A 249 15.11 -22.73 -4.31
CA PRO A 249 15.04 -23.39 -3.01
C PRO A 249 13.64 -23.31 -2.36
N ALA A 250 12.78 -22.42 -2.84
CA ALA A 250 11.40 -22.23 -2.39
C ALA A 250 10.55 -21.58 -3.49
N ARG A 251 9.25 -21.84 -3.45
CA ARG A 251 8.26 -21.12 -4.26
C ARG A 251 7.95 -19.76 -3.66
N GLY A 252 7.22 -18.96 -4.40
CA GLY A 252 6.75 -17.68 -3.94
C GLY A 252 7.35 -16.50 -4.68
N TRP A 253 7.37 -15.37 -4.04
CA TRP A 253 7.91 -14.14 -4.57
C TRP A 253 9.41 -14.01 -4.26
N TRP A 254 10.17 -13.55 -5.26
CA TRP A 254 11.61 -13.36 -5.23
C TRP A 254 12.00 -11.98 -5.74
N LYS A 255 12.97 -11.38 -5.06
CA LYS A 255 13.70 -10.18 -5.49
C LYS A 255 15.09 -10.57 -5.94
N VAL A 256 15.57 -9.96 -7.00
CA VAL A 256 16.92 -10.10 -7.50
C VAL A 256 17.59 -8.74 -7.55
N SER A 257 18.65 -8.56 -6.80
CA SER A 257 19.52 -7.38 -6.93
C SER A 257 20.75 -7.78 -7.70
N TYR A 258 21.03 -7.12 -8.82
CA TYR A 258 22.20 -7.40 -9.63
C TYR A 258 23.20 -6.26 -9.65
N GLN A 259 24.47 -6.61 -9.80
CA GLN A 259 25.58 -5.68 -10.00
C GLN A 259 26.43 -6.14 -11.17
N LEU A 260 26.52 -5.30 -12.20
CA LEU A 260 27.44 -5.41 -13.30
C LEU A 260 28.75 -4.70 -12.97
N SER A 261 29.88 -5.25 -13.42
CA SER A 261 31.19 -4.61 -13.28
C SER A 261 32.10 -4.93 -14.46
N ASP A 262 32.79 -3.94 -14.98
CA ASP A 262 33.78 -4.11 -16.06
C ASP A 262 35.22 -4.24 -15.52
N GLN A 263 36.19 -4.41 -16.44
CA GLN A 263 37.60 -4.51 -16.11
C GLN A 263 38.17 -3.23 -15.47
N SER A 264 37.57 -2.07 -15.79
CA SER A 264 37.93 -0.76 -15.22
C SER A 264 37.27 -0.50 -13.86
N ARG A 265 36.59 -1.49 -13.27
CA ARG A 265 35.84 -1.40 -12.01
C ARG A 265 34.67 -0.42 -12.02
N ARG A 266 34.20 -0.01 -13.20
CA ARG A 266 32.91 0.70 -13.31
C ARG A 266 31.81 -0.27 -12.90
N LYS A 267 30.71 0.22 -12.35
CA LYS A 267 29.59 -0.58 -11.85
C LYS A 267 28.26 -0.01 -12.33
N SER A 268 27.35 -0.89 -12.66
CA SER A 268 25.93 -0.62 -12.82
C SER A 268 25.15 -1.62 -12.00
N SER A 269 23.99 -1.26 -11.48
CA SER A 269 23.17 -2.14 -10.63
C SER A 269 21.69 -1.86 -10.81
N GLY A 270 20.89 -2.88 -10.56
CA GLY A 270 19.43 -2.76 -10.59
C GLY A 270 18.77 -3.87 -9.80
N GLU A 271 17.44 -3.83 -9.79
CA GLU A 271 16.59 -4.77 -9.09
C GLU A 271 15.48 -5.28 -10.00
N LEU A 272 15.18 -6.56 -9.89
CA LEU A 272 14.07 -7.22 -10.57
C LEU A 272 13.29 -8.05 -9.58
N SER A 273 12.03 -8.35 -9.87
CA SER A 273 11.22 -9.27 -9.08
C SER A 273 10.49 -10.26 -9.98
N PHE A 274 10.23 -11.45 -9.44
CA PHE A 274 9.47 -12.49 -10.12
C PHE A 274 8.72 -13.36 -9.10
N ALA A 275 7.83 -14.21 -9.58
CA ALA A 275 7.14 -15.18 -8.74
C ALA A 275 7.21 -16.58 -9.33
N ALA A 276 7.35 -17.59 -8.46
CA ALA A 276 7.18 -19.00 -8.80
C ALA A 276 5.88 -19.51 -8.15
N ILE A 277 4.88 -19.82 -8.96
CA ILE A 277 3.54 -20.21 -8.50
C ILE A 277 3.08 -21.54 -9.11
N VAL A 278 2.05 -22.13 -8.50
CA VAL A 278 1.21 -23.15 -9.15
C VAL A 278 -0.07 -22.46 -9.60
N PRO A 279 -0.31 -22.29 -10.89
CA PRO A 279 -1.50 -21.60 -11.33
C PRO A 279 -2.75 -22.38 -10.92
N SER A 280 -3.74 -21.66 -10.45
CA SER A 280 -5.09 -22.20 -10.34
C SER A 280 -5.61 -22.35 -11.76
N GLY A 281 -5.79 -23.56 -12.23
CA GLY A 281 -6.32 -23.80 -13.57
C GLY A 281 -7.74 -23.21 -13.74
N PRO A 282 -8.21 -23.01 -14.97
CA PRO A 282 -9.58 -22.61 -15.22
C PRO A 282 -10.50 -23.71 -14.65
N THR A 283 -11.06 -23.44 -13.50
CA THR A 283 -12.11 -24.32 -12.94
C THR A 283 -13.45 -23.72 -13.36
N PRO A 284 -14.24 -24.41 -14.16
CA PRO A 284 -15.60 -23.99 -14.44
C PRO A 284 -16.39 -23.91 -13.14
N GLY A 285 -17.14 -22.83 -12.98
CA GLY A 285 -18.06 -22.67 -11.87
C GLY A 285 -17.57 -21.85 -10.68
N ILE A 286 -18.53 -21.39 -9.91
CA ILE A 286 -18.37 -20.60 -8.69
C ILE A 286 -17.88 -21.51 -7.57
N SER A 287 -17.00 -20.98 -6.72
CA SER A 287 -16.68 -21.65 -5.45
C SER A 287 -17.96 -21.90 -4.66
N PRO A 288 -18.18 -23.11 -4.13
CA PRO A 288 -19.46 -23.45 -3.48
C PRO A 288 -19.71 -22.66 -2.19
N GLY A 289 -18.74 -21.96 -1.63
CA GLY A 289 -18.86 -21.27 -0.36
C GLY A 289 -18.49 -19.79 -0.37
N PHE A 290 -17.67 -19.33 -1.34
CA PHE A 290 -17.17 -17.95 -1.35
C PHE A 290 -16.63 -17.56 -2.72
N VAL A 291 -16.90 -16.33 -3.18
CA VAL A 291 -16.39 -15.81 -4.46
C VAL A 291 -15.14 -14.97 -4.23
N PHE A 292 -14.04 -15.40 -4.81
CA PHE A 292 -12.77 -14.69 -4.82
C PHE A 292 -12.71 -13.77 -6.03
N GLY A 293 -12.78 -12.48 -5.82
CA GLY A 293 -12.86 -11.48 -6.89
C GLY A 293 -11.79 -10.41 -6.81
N VAL A 294 -11.77 -9.59 -7.83
CA VAL A 294 -10.87 -8.43 -7.95
C VAL A 294 -11.57 -7.30 -8.67
N HIS A 295 -11.18 -6.06 -8.38
CA HIS A 295 -11.49 -4.91 -9.23
C HIS A 295 -10.37 -4.71 -10.26
N SER A 296 -10.69 -4.22 -11.45
CA SER A 296 -9.71 -3.73 -12.41
C SER A 296 -10.31 -2.69 -13.35
N HIS A 297 -9.50 -1.70 -13.69
CA HIS A 297 -9.87 -0.59 -14.57
C HIS A 297 -9.78 -0.95 -16.07
N TRP A 298 -10.33 -2.09 -16.48
CA TRP A 298 -10.28 -2.58 -17.87
C TRP A 298 -10.78 -1.58 -18.90
N ARG A 299 -11.66 -0.66 -18.52
CA ARG A 299 -12.10 0.42 -19.39
C ARG A 299 -10.94 1.27 -19.91
N LEU A 300 -9.86 1.39 -19.12
CA LEU A 300 -8.65 2.16 -19.47
C LEU A 300 -7.57 1.31 -20.15
N CYS A 301 -7.75 -0.01 -20.22
CA CYS A 301 -6.76 -0.96 -20.72
C CYS A 301 -6.91 -1.21 -22.23
N THR A 302 -5.78 -1.47 -22.89
CA THR A 302 -5.73 -1.98 -24.26
C THR A 302 -6.26 -3.41 -24.33
N ALA A 303 -6.54 -3.93 -25.53
CA ALA A 303 -6.98 -5.31 -25.70
C ALA A 303 -5.92 -6.32 -25.21
N HIS A 304 -4.65 -6.04 -25.42
CA HIS A 304 -3.53 -6.87 -24.96
C HIS A 304 -3.43 -6.89 -23.44
N GLU A 305 -3.52 -5.74 -22.80
CA GLU A 305 -3.50 -5.64 -21.32
C GLU A 305 -4.67 -6.39 -20.70
N LYS A 306 -5.89 -6.26 -21.25
CA LYS A 306 -7.06 -7.03 -20.80
C LYS A 306 -6.85 -8.54 -20.89
N GLU A 307 -6.26 -9.01 -22.00
CA GLU A 307 -5.94 -10.43 -22.19
C GLU A 307 -4.93 -10.91 -21.15
N LEU A 308 -3.87 -10.13 -20.91
CA LEU A 308 -2.85 -10.45 -19.92
C LEU A 308 -3.42 -10.42 -18.49
N GLU A 309 -4.20 -9.43 -18.15
CA GLU A 309 -4.88 -9.35 -16.84
C GLU A 309 -5.84 -10.52 -16.62
N ALA A 310 -6.63 -10.90 -17.63
CA ALA A 310 -7.53 -12.05 -17.54
C ALA A 310 -6.76 -13.36 -17.29
N LYS A 311 -5.65 -13.56 -17.99
CA LYS A 311 -4.75 -14.70 -17.81
C LYS A 311 -4.19 -14.73 -16.38
N LEU A 312 -3.65 -13.61 -15.90
CA LEU A 312 -3.03 -13.49 -14.58
C LEU A 312 -4.06 -13.62 -13.46
N ALA A 313 -5.26 -13.06 -13.63
CA ALA A 313 -6.36 -13.24 -12.70
C ALA A 313 -6.79 -14.72 -12.61
N ALA A 314 -6.90 -15.41 -13.74
CA ALA A 314 -7.21 -16.83 -13.74
C ALA A 314 -6.12 -17.67 -13.05
N TRP A 315 -4.84 -17.38 -13.27
CA TRP A 315 -3.74 -18.04 -12.58
C TRP A 315 -3.75 -17.79 -11.07
N ALA A 316 -4.13 -16.60 -10.64
CA ALA A 316 -4.34 -16.31 -9.23
C ALA A 316 -5.58 -17.02 -8.63
N GLY A 317 -6.43 -17.63 -9.46
CA GLY A 317 -7.66 -18.31 -9.03
C GLY A 317 -8.83 -17.36 -8.79
N ILE A 318 -8.76 -16.15 -9.32
CA ILE A 318 -9.84 -15.15 -9.28
C ILE A 318 -11.04 -15.64 -10.10
N LYS A 319 -12.25 -15.44 -9.57
CA LYS A 319 -13.50 -15.93 -10.14
C LYS A 319 -14.49 -14.84 -10.49
N ALA A 320 -14.30 -13.63 -9.97
CA ALA A 320 -15.11 -12.47 -10.32
C ALA A 320 -14.21 -11.27 -10.64
N LEU A 321 -14.60 -10.51 -11.66
CA LEU A 321 -14.02 -9.24 -12.02
C LEU A 321 -15.10 -8.16 -11.93
N ARG A 322 -14.91 -7.18 -11.04
CA ARG A 322 -15.79 -6.01 -10.95
C ARG A 322 -15.45 -5.05 -12.08
N TYR A 323 -16.43 -4.73 -12.91
CA TYR A 323 -16.25 -4.01 -14.17
C TYR A 323 -17.24 -2.85 -14.30
N ASP A 324 -16.72 -1.67 -14.64
CA ASP A 324 -17.51 -0.45 -14.86
C ASP A 324 -18.34 -0.54 -16.15
N ILE A 325 -19.64 -0.65 -16.04
CA ILE A 325 -20.58 -0.48 -17.15
C ILE A 325 -21.13 0.93 -17.11
N GLN A 326 -20.38 1.89 -17.65
CA GLN A 326 -20.74 3.29 -17.57
C GLN A 326 -21.83 3.66 -18.57
N TRP A 327 -22.91 4.27 -18.08
CA TRP A 327 -24.01 4.70 -18.95
C TRP A 327 -23.55 5.65 -20.06
N ARG A 328 -22.65 6.61 -19.73
CA ARG A 328 -22.14 7.59 -20.70
C ARG A 328 -21.37 6.95 -21.87
N ASP A 329 -20.79 5.76 -21.67
CA ASP A 329 -20.07 5.05 -22.72
C ASP A 329 -21.04 4.25 -23.60
N LEU A 330 -22.10 3.68 -23.00
CA LEU A 330 -23.13 2.92 -23.73
C LEU A 330 -24.05 3.81 -24.56
N HIS A 331 -24.34 5.03 -24.10
CA HIS A 331 -25.29 5.94 -24.69
C HIS A 331 -24.88 7.40 -24.46
N PRO A 332 -23.84 7.88 -25.17
CA PRO A 332 -23.19 9.17 -24.88
C PRO A 332 -24.07 10.41 -25.18
N THR A 333 -25.03 10.30 -26.08
CA THR A 333 -25.97 11.40 -26.41
C THR A 333 -27.38 10.87 -26.50
N PRO A 334 -28.42 11.72 -26.33
CA PRO A 334 -29.83 11.30 -26.40
C PRO A 334 -30.23 10.60 -27.71
N ASN A 335 -29.49 10.88 -28.79
CA ASN A 335 -29.79 10.37 -30.13
C ASN A 335 -28.79 9.29 -30.61
N SER A 336 -27.78 8.95 -29.83
CA SER A 336 -26.86 7.90 -30.19
C SER A 336 -27.49 6.51 -30.01
N PRO A 337 -27.14 5.52 -30.85
CA PRO A 337 -27.53 4.15 -30.57
C PRO A 337 -26.87 3.64 -29.28
N TRP A 338 -27.51 2.67 -28.61
CA TRP A 338 -26.87 1.94 -27.52
C TRP A 338 -25.74 1.05 -28.07
N SER A 339 -24.54 1.12 -27.47
CA SER A 339 -23.39 0.29 -27.85
C SER A 339 -22.95 -0.54 -26.66
N PHE A 340 -22.98 -1.86 -26.80
CA PHE A 340 -22.54 -2.82 -25.79
C PHE A 340 -21.22 -3.49 -26.19
N GLN A 341 -20.60 -3.07 -27.29
CA GLN A 341 -19.47 -3.77 -27.91
C GLN A 341 -18.30 -4.01 -26.95
N ASP A 342 -17.89 -3.00 -26.19
CA ASP A 342 -16.74 -3.11 -25.28
C ASP A 342 -17.04 -4.03 -24.09
N VAL A 343 -18.26 -3.92 -23.53
CA VAL A 343 -18.68 -4.78 -22.42
C VAL A 343 -18.89 -6.22 -22.90
N ASP A 344 -19.43 -6.44 -24.10
CA ASP A 344 -19.55 -7.77 -24.70
C ASP A 344 -18.17 -8.42 -24.92
N ALA A 345 -17.17 -7.65 -25.37
CA ALA A 345 -15.81 -8.11 -25.53
C ALA A 345 -15.19 -8.48 -24.17
N ALA A 346 -15.36 -7.62 -23.15
CA ALA A 346 -14.88 -7.88 -21.80
C ALA A 346 -15.54 -9.13 -21.19
N LEU A 347 -16.86 -9.26 -21.32
CA LEU A 347 -17.60 -10.42 -20.84
C LEU A 347 -17.13 -11.73 -21.51
N LYS A 348 -16.95 -11.69 -22.84
CA LYS A 348 -16.45 -12.83 -23.61
C LYS A 348 -15.04 -13.24 -23.12
N LEU A 349 -14.17 -12.27 -22.89
CA LEU A 349 -12.83 -12.50 -22.41
C LEU A 349 -12.85 -13.11 -20.99
N CYS A 350 -13.59 -12.54 -20.04
CA CYS A 350 -13.79 -13.09 -18.71
C CYS A 350 -14.26 -14.54 -18.77
N CYS A 351 -15.29 -14.84 -19.57
CA CYS A 351 -15.82 -16.18 -19.72
C CYS A 351 -14.78 -17.18 -20.25
N SER A 352 -13.89 -16.76 -21.19
CA SER A 352 -12.86 -17.63 -21.74
C SER A 352 -11.81 -18.05 -20.70
N TYR A 353 -11.65 -17.27 -19.63
CA TYR A 353 -10.77 -17.56 -18.49
C TYR A 353 -11.53 -18.12 -17.25
N GLY A 354 -12.83 -18.37 -17.38
CA GLY A 354 -13.66 -18.88 -16.28
C GLY A 354 -13.88 -17.86 -15.15
N ILE A 355 -13.89 -16.58 -15.49
CA ILE A 355 -14.12 -15.44 -14.59
C ILE A 355 -15.53 -14.90 -14.86
N GLU A 356 -16.31 -14.63 -13.81
CA GLU A 356 -17.59 -13.93 -13.92
C GLU A 356 -17.34 -12.41 -13.95
N LEU A 357 -18.09 -11.71 -14.79
CA LEU A 357 -18.10 -10.25 -14.77
C LEU A 357 -19.17 -9.79 -13.78
N GLU A 358 -18.79 -8.97 -12.82
CA GLU A 358 -19.67 -8.24 -11.91
C GLU A 358 -19.89 -6.84 -12.49
N ALA A 359 -21.14 -6.46 -12.70
CA ALA A 359 -21.49 -5.19 -13.30
C ALA A 359 -21.59 -4.08 -12.26
N LEU A 360 -20.71 -3.09 -12.31
CA LEU A 360 -20.88 -1.82 -11.63
C LEU A 360 -21.60 -0.84 -12.54
N LEU A 361 -22.80 -0.43 -12.14
CA LEU A 361 -23.69 0.44 -12.92
C LEU A 361 -23.65 1.86 -12.39
N GLY A 362 -23.50 2.83 -13.29
CA GLY A 362 -23.45 4.24 -12.90
C GLY A 362 -22.97 5.15 -14.01
N ALA A 363 -22.32 6.25 -13.62
CA ALA A 363 -21.73 7.24 -14.52
C ALA A 363 -22.71 7.77 -15.58
N PRO A 364 -23.81 8.44 -15.16
CA PRO A 364 -24.78 9.00 -16.07
C PRO A 364 -24.16 10.08 -16.98
N PRO A 365 -24.57 10.16 -18.25
CA PRO A 365 -24.15 11.25 -19.12
C PRO A 365 -24.81 12.58 -18.70
N ALA A 366 -24.14 13.69 -18.95
CA ALA A 366 -24.62 15.02 -18.55
C ALA A 366 -26.03 15.37 -19.10
N TRP A 367 -26.39 14.87 -20.30
CA TRP A 367 -27.71 15.11 -20.87
C TRP A 367 -28.86 14.44 -20.09
N ALA A 368 -28.54 13.42 -19.26
CA ALA A 368 -29.55 12.73 -18.45
C ALA A 368 -29.84 13.43 -17.11
N GLU A 369 -29.15 14.53 -16.78
CA GLU A 369 -29.33 15.26 -15.54
C GLU A 369 -30.79 15.72 -15.36
N LYS A 370 -31.29 15.64 -14.13
CA LYS A 370 -32.62 16.08 -13.76
C LYS A 370 -32.68 17.60 -13.84
N PRO A 371 -33.58 18.16 -14.69
CA PRO A 371 -33.69 19.61 -14.83
C PRO A 371 -34.01 20.29 -13.52
N GLY A 372 -33.29 21.39 -13.22
CA GLY A 372 -33.51 22.19 -12.01
C GLY A 372 -33.05 21.52 -10.72
N TYR A 373 -32.26 20.43 -10.79
CA TYR A 373 -31.72 19.80 -9.61
C TYR A 373 -30.60 20.66 -8.98
N THR A 374 -30.71 20.89 -7.67
CA THR A 374 -29.68 21.60 -6.91
C THR A 374 -28.79 20.59 -6.19
N ARG A 375 -27.51 20.57 -6.50
CA ARG A 375 -26.53 19.66 -5.89
C ARG A 375 -26.37 19.97 -4.40
N PRO A 376 -26.40 18.98 -3.52
CA PRO A 376 -26.15 19.18 -2.08
C PRO A 376 -24.78 19.79 -1.76
N ARG A 377 -23.78 19.49 -2.58
CA ARG A 377 -22.39 19.97 -2.43
C ARG A 377 -21.93 20.63 -3.74
N PRO A 378 -22.35 21.90 -3.99
CA PRO A 378 -21.99 22.61 -5.22
C PRO A 378 -20.49 22.94 -5.32
N ASP A 379 -19.77 22.89 -4.20
CA ASP A 379 -18.32 23.05 -4.04
C ASP A 379 -17.51 21.80 -4.47
N ILE A 380 -18.16 20.64 -4.62
CA ILE A 380 -17.53 19.37 -4.97
C ILE A 380 -18.06 18.92 -6.35
N GLY A 381 -17.15 18.40 -7.18
CA GLY A 381 -17.52 17.70 -8.42
C GLY A 381 -18.43 16.49 -8.14
N GLY A 382 -18.45 15.56 -9.02
CA GLY A 382 -19.24 14.33 -8.92
C GLY A 382 -20.31 14.23 -9.99
N GLU A 383 -20.79 13.00 -10.14
CA GLU A 383 -21.75 12.66 -11.20
C GLU A 383 -23.10 13.35 -10.99
N VAL A 384 -23.77 13.60 -12.10
CA VAL A 384 -25.08 14.25 -12.09
C VAL A 384 -26.16 13.33 -11.52
N ARG A 385 -27.17 13.92 -10.90
CA ARG A 385 -28.40 13.20 -10.54
C ARG A 385 -29.27 13.03 -11.80
N PRO A 386 -29.39 11.79 -12.32
CA PRO A 386 -30.19 11.57 -13.55
C PRO A 386 -31.68 11.66 -13.30
N GLN A 387 -32.45 11.89 -14.37
CA GLN A 387 -33.90 11.69 -14.38
C GLN A 387 -34.21 10.21 -14.16
N THR A 388 -35.12 9.91 -13.26
CA THR A 388 -35.43 8.55 -12.81
C THR A 388 -35.92 7.64 -13.95
N ASP A 389 -36.73 8.16 -14.88
CA ASP A 389 -37.20 7.36 -16.01
C ASP A 389 -36.11 7.02 -17.02
N LEU A 390 -35.18 7.95 -17.26
CA LEU A 390 -34.01 7.69 -18.10
C LEU A 390 -33.06 6.69 -17.45
N TYR A 391 -32.90 6.78 -16.11
CA TYR A 391 -32.14 5.80 -15.35
C TYR A 391 -32.77 4.41 -15.43
N ARG A 392 -34.10 4.29 -15.30
CA ARG A 392 -34.82 3.03 -15.51
C ARG A 392 -34.54 2.43 -16.90
N GLU A 393 -34.59 3.28 -17.95
CA GLU A 393 -34.29 2.83 -19.31
C GLU A 393 -32.87 2.28 -19.43
N TYR A 394 -31.86 3.00 -18.89
CA TYR A 394 -30.49 2.53 -18.90
C TYR A 394 -30.37 1.15 -18.23
N ILE A 395 -30.86 1.01 -16.99
CA ILE A 395 -30.78 -0.24 -16.24
C ILE A 395 -31.50 -1.37 -16.97
N ARG A 396 -32.71 -1.10 -17.49
CA ARG A 396 -33.45 -2.08 -18.24
C ARG A 396 -32.70 -2.56 -19.49
N LYS A 397 -32.13 -1.63 -20.28
CA LYS A 397 -31.35 -1.96 -21.47
C LYS A 397 -30.14 -2.85 -21.15
N VAL A 398 -29.41 -2.54 -20.06
CA VAL A 398 -28.27 -3.35 -19.61
C VAL A 398 -28.74 -4.72 -19.14
N ALA A 399 -29.76 -4.78 -18.29
CA ALA A 399 -30.22 -6.04 -17.70
C ALA A 399 -30.88 -6.96 -18.73
N GLU A 400 -31.61 -6.43 -19.72
CA GLU A 400 -32.16 -7.19 -20.84
C GLU A 400 -31.06 -7.75 -21.74
N HIS A 401 -30.04 -6.92 -22.06
CA HIS A 401 -28.93 -7.33 -22.94
C HIS A 401 -28.09 -8.46 -22.29
N TYR A 402 -27.83 -8.38 -20.99
CA TYR A 402 -26.99 -9.35 -20.26
C TYR A 402 -27.78 -10.42 -19.50
N LYS A 403 -29.06 -10.58 -19.74
CA LYS A 403 -29.92 -11.58 -19.09
C LYS A 403 -29.28 -12.97 -19.09
N GLY A 404 -29.12 -13.54 -17.89
CA GLY A 404 -28.53 -14.86 -17.67
C GLY A 404 -27.01 -14.94 -17.92
N ARG A 405 -26.36 -13.82 -18.28
CA ARG A 405 -24.91 -13.76 -18.53
C ARG A 405 -24.14 -13.03 -17.42
N ILE A 406 -24.73 -12.05 -16.77
CA ILE A 406 -24.18 -11.35 -15.62
C ILE A 406 -25.04 -11.65 -14.39
N ARG A 407 -24.40 -12.11 -13.33
CA ARG A 407 -25.09 -12.51 -12.10
C ARG A 407 -25.25 -11.38 -11.10
N PHE A 408 -24.24 -10.50 -10.97
CA PHE A 408 -24.19 -9.45 -9.97
C PHE A 408 -24.28 -8.07 -10.63
N TYR A 409 -25.20 -7.25 -10.13
CA TYR A 409 -25.42 -5.88 -10.57
C TYR A 409 -25.33 -4.95 -9.36
N GLU A 410 -24.22 -4.25 -9.22
CA GLU A 410 -23.98 -3.21 -8.23
C GLU A 410 -24.43 -1.86 -8.80
N GLN A 411 -25.21 -1.08 -8.04
CA GLN A 411 -25.70 0.22 -8.47
C GLN A 411 -24.98 1.33 -7.72
N PHE A 412 -24.21 2.15 -8.44
CA PHE A 412 -23.42 3.27 -7.96
C PHE A 412 -22.18 2.87 -7.16
N ASN A 413 -21.04 3.44 -7.53
CA ASN A 413 -19.79 3.39 -6.76
C ASN A 413 -19.79 4.45 -5.68
N GLU A 414 -19.62 4.09 -4.42
CA GLU A 414 -19.46 4.99 -3.28
C GLU A 414 -20.45 6.18 -3.26
N PRO A 415 -21.76 5.90 -3.27
CA PRO A 415 -22.76 6.96 -3.42
C PRO A 415 -22.85 7.90 -2.22
N ASP A 416 -22.20 7.58 -1.12
CA ASP A 416 -22.05 8.38 0.09
C ASP A 416 -20.91 9.41 0.01
N LEU A 417 -20.13 9.38 -1.08
CA LEU A 417 -19.09 10.38 -1.39
C LEU A 417 -19.56 11.33 -2.49
N ALA A 418 -19.65 12.63 -2.19
CA ALA A 418 -20.11 13.65 -3.15
C ALA A 418 -19.17 13.79 -4.36
N SER A 419 -17.92 13.40 -4.25
CA SER A 419 -16.95 13.32 -5.35
C SER A 419 -17.33 12.29 -6.41
N PHE A 420 -18.04 11.23 -6.02
CA PHE A 420 -18.61 10.26 -6.97
C PHE A 420 -20.01 10.68 -7.38
N TYR A 421 -20.94 10.85 -6.43
CA TYR A 421 -22.34 11.20 -6.74
C TYR A 421 -22.84 12.34 -5.89
N ASN A 422 -23.15 13.47 -6.51
CA ASN A 422 -23.54 14.68 -5.80
C ASN A 422 -25.07 14.78 -5.65
N PHE A 423 -25.65 13.76 -5.00
CA PHE A 423 -27.07 13.71 -4.63
C PHE A 423 -27.28 13.01 -3.28
N GLY A 424 -28.38 13.34 -2.60
CA GLY A 424 -28.64 12.87 -1.26
C GLY A 424 -29.08 11.41 -1.12
N ALA A 425 -29.27 10.96 0.10
CA ALA A 425 -29.68 9.58 0.38
C ALA A 425 -31.09 9.25 -0.13
N GLU A 426 -31.99 10.22 -0.10
CA GLU A 426 -33.37 10.06 -0.61
C GLU A 426 -33.39 9.85 -2.12
N GLU A 427 -32.57 10.61 -2.87
CA GLU A 427 -32.41 10.44 -4.31
C GLU A 427 -31.72 9.13 -4.66
N TYR A 428 -30.69 8.74 -3.88
CA TYR A 428 -30.08 7.41 -4.02
C TYR A 428 -31.14 6.31 -3.87
N VAL A 429 -31.97 6.38 -2.83
CA VAL A 429 -33.04 5.38 -2.58
C VAL A 429 -34.03 5.33 -3.75
N GLU A 430 -34.44 6.49 -4.27
CA GLU A 430 -35.36 6.57 -5.44
C GLU A 430 -34.74 5.87 -6.65
N LEU A 431 -33.51 6.25 -7.03
CA LEU A 431 -32.81 5.70 -8.20
C LEU A 431 -32.51 4.20 -8.02
N PHE A 432 -32.01 3.82 -6.86
CA PHE A 432 -31.71 2.41 -6.56
C PHE A 432 -32.95 1.53 -6.69
N ARG A 433 -34.06 1.89 -6.08
CA ARG A 433 -35.32 1.14 -6.18
C ARG A 433 -35.78 1.01 -7.62
N ALA A 434 -35.73 2.12 -8.36
CA ALA A 434 -36.09 2.16 -9.78
C ALA A 434 -35.25 1.18 -10.60
N GLY A 435 -33.94 1.19 -10.43
CA GLY A 435 -33.02 0.26 -11.10
C GLY A 435 -33.22 -1.19 -10.64
N ALA A 436 -33.35 -1.43 -9.35
CA ALA A 436 -33.57 -2.76 -8.80
C ALA A 436 -34.85 -3.43 -9.33
N GLU A 437 -35.90 -2.65 -9.55
CA GLU A 437 -37.13 -3.13 -10.18
C GLU A 437 -36.90 -3.56 -11.63
N GLU A 438 -36.18 -2.77 -12.41
CA GLU A 438 -35.89 -3.08 -13.82
C GLU A 438 -35.00 -4.32 -13.95
N ILE A 439 -33.96 -4.47 -13.11
CA ILE A 439 -33.14 -5.69 -13.06
C ILE A 439 -34.02 -6.91 -12.78
N ARG A 440 -34.88 -6.84 -11.74
CA ARG A 440 -35.77 -7.95 -11.37
C ARG A 440 -36.74 -8.34 -12.49
N LYS A 441 -37.24 -7.34 -13.25
CA LYS A 441 -38.15 -7.59 -14.37
C LYS A 441 -37.43 -8.25 -15.55
N ALA A 442 -36.24 -7.75 -15.87
CA ALA A 442 -35.43 -8.22 -16.99
C ALA A 442 -34.85 -9.61 -16.71
N ASP A 443 -34.21 -9.78 -15.55
CA ASP A 443 -33.56 -11.03 -15.12
C ASP A 443 -33.85 -11.33 -13.62
N PRO A 444 -34.89 -12.13 -13.34
CA PRO A 444 -35.23 -12.53 -11.96
C PRO A 444 -34.14 -13.36 -11.25
N THR A 445 -33.18 -13.91 -11.97
CA THR A 445 -32.08 -14.72 -11.41
C THR A 445 -30.89 -13.89 -10.98
N ALA A 446 -30.74 -12.68 -11.52
CA ALA A 446 -29.69 -11.74 -11.20
C ALA A 446 -29.79 -11.26 -9.74
N LYS A 447 -28.62 -10.93 -9.18
CA LYS A 447 -28.49 -10.41 -7.80
C LYS A 447 -28.26 -8.91 -7.86
N ARG A 448 -29.08 -8.19 -7.12
CA ARG A 448 -29.03 -6.72 -7.01
C ARG A 448 -28.20 -6.36 -5.79
N LEU A 449 -27.08 -5.68 -6.00
CA LEU A 449 -26.22 -5.18 -4.97
C LEU A 449 -26.54 -3.71 -4.68
N THR A 450 -26.45 -3.31 -3.41
CA THR A 450 -26.41 -1.87 -3.09
C THR A 450 -25.17 -1.25 -3.72
N GLY A 451 -25.06 0.07 -3.73
CA GLY A 451 -23.77 0.71 -3.98
C GLY A 451 -22.72 0.28 -2.92
N GLY A 452 -21.46 0.19 -3.32
CA GLY A 452 -20.37 -0.03 -2.39
C GLY A 452 -20.14 1.25 -1.57
N PHE A 453 -20.67 1.28 -0.35
CA PHE A 453 -20.53 2.45 0.51
C PHE A 453 -19.12 2.50 1.13
N ALA A 454 -18.47 3.67 1.06
CA ALA A 454 -17.12 3.90 1.59
C ALA A 454 -17.10 4.38 3.04
N THR A 455 -18.22 4.86 3.60
CA THR A 455 -18.23 5.54 4.88
C THR A 455 -19.01 4.78 5.95
N MET A 456 -18.51 3.60 6.32
CA MET A 456 -19.14 2.74 7.32
C MET A 456 -19.28 3.39 8.70
N ARG A 457 -18.39 4.29 9.07
CA ARG A 457 -18.43 5.07 10.34
C ARG A 457 -19.55 6.09 10.40
N GLN A 458 -20.32 6.28 9.33
CA GLN A 458 -21.45 7.22 9.24
C GLN A 458 -21.08 8.70 9.40
N VAL A 459 -19.90 9.02 9.89
CA VAL A 459 -19.40 10.37 10.15
C VAL A 459 -18.51 10.94 9.06
N ALA A 460 -18.04 10.08 8.15
CA ALA A 460 -17.12 10.45 7.09
C ALA A 460 -17.83 10.75 5.74
N SER A 461 -19.15 10.51 5.63
CA SER A 461 -19.87 10.82 4.40
C SER A 461 -19.86 12.31 4.12
N SER A 462 -19.47 12.71 2.92
CA SER A 462 -19.55 14.11 2.47
C SER A 462 -20.99 14.63 2.33
N HIS A 463 -21.98 13.74 2.40
CA HIS A 463 -23.42 14.07 2.45
C HIS A 463 -24.00 14.08 3.87
N GLY A 464 -23.18 13.96 4.88
CA GLY A 464 -23.57 13.98 6.29
C GLY A 464 -23.70 12.58 6.94
N PRO A 465 -23.77 12.56 8.28
CA PRO A 465 -23.57 11.34 9.08
C PRO A 465 -24.70 10.30 8.97
N ASP A 466 -25.88 10.69 8.54
CA ASP A 466 -27.05 9.79 8.42
C ASP A 466 -27.22 9.18 7.03
N TYR A 467 -26.36 9.51 6.06
CA TYR A 467 -26.53 9.07 4.67
C TYR A 467 -26.64 7.55 4.55
N LEU A 468 -25.64 6.81 5.03
CA LEU A 468 -25.60 5.35 4.97
C LEU A 468 -26.83 4.71 5.63
N LYS A 469 -27.20 5.19 6.83
CA LYS A 469 -28.36 4.68 7.56
C LYS A 469 -29.66 4.89 6.79
N LYS A 470 -29.88 6.09 6.22
CA LYS A 470 -31.05 6.43 5.40
C LYS A 470 -31.10 5.60 4.12
N ALA A 471 -29.95 5.50 3.42
CA ALA A 471 -29.80 4.74 2.18
C ALA A 471 -30.14 3.26 2.42
N LEU A 472 -29.56 2.61 3.43
CA LEU A 472 -29.84 1.20 3.74
C LEU A 472 -31.27 0.97 4.21
N ALA A 473 -31.81 1.83 5.08
CA ALA A 473 -33.20 1.71 5.54
C ALA A 473 -34.19 1.88 4.37
N GLY A 474 -33.90 2.83 3.46
CA GLY A 474 -34.74 3.09 2.31
C GLY A 474 -34.65 2.04 1.21
N THR A 475 -33.53 1.36 1.05
CA THR A 475 -33.35 0.32 0.01
C THR A 475 -33.66 -1.09 0.50
N LYS A 476 -33.88 -1.29 1.80
CA LYS A 476 -34.20 -2.60 2.39
C LYS A 476 -35.37 -3.28 1.66
N GLY A 477 -35.24 -4.57 1.32
CA GLY A 477 -36.19 -5.36 0.55
C GLY A 477 -36.10 -5.14 -0.98
N HIS A 478 -35.24 -4.25 -1.46
CA HIS A 478 -35.00 -4.03 -2.89
C HIS A 478 -33.66 -4.55 -3.39
N PHE A 479 -32.73 -4.90 -2.50
CA PHE A 479 -31.45 -5.55 -2.81
C PHE A 479 -31.44 -7.01 -2.34
N ASP A 480 -30.57 -7.81 -2.95
CA ASP A 480 -30.31 -9.22 -2.60
C ASP A 480 -29.01 -9.36 -1.80
N ILE A 481 -28.10 -8.39 -1.94
CA ILE A 481 -26.77 -8.38 -1.32
C ILE A 481 -26.42 -6.94 -0.95
N GLN A 482 -25.92 -6.73 0.26
CA GLN A 482 -25.36 -5.44 0.65
C GLN A 482 -23.87 -5.37 0.27
N ALA A 483 -23.49 -4.38 -0.52
CA ALA A 483 -22.10 -4.09 -0.86
C ALA A 483 -21.48 -3.10 0.14
N HIS A 484 -20.16 -3.15 0.31
CA HIS A 484 -19.40 -2.14 1.06
C HIS A 484 -17.95 -2.07 0.60
N HIS A 485 -17.32 -0.92 0.87
CA HIS A 485 -15.90 -0.66 0.67
C HIS A 485 -15.22 -0.32 2.00
N GLU A 486 -14.01 -0.82 2.21
CA GLU A 486 -13.19 -0.43 3.36
C GLU A 486 -11.71 -0.75 3.10
N HIS A 487 -10.92 0.26 2.79
CA HIS A 487 -9.47 0.17 2.67
C HIS A 487 -8.79 0.22 4.05
N GLY A 488 -7.48 0.05 4.09
CA GLY A 488 -6.69 0.13 5.32
C GLY A 488 -6.23 -1.21 5.87
N THR A 489 -5.67 -1.19 7.06
CA THR A 489 -5.08 -2.35 7.73
C THR A 489 -6.14 -3.37 8.16
N PHE A 490 -5.68 -4.55 8.55
CA PHE A 490 -6.58 -5.59 9.05
C PHE A 490 -7.27 -5.15 10.36
N GLU A 491 -6.54 -4.52 11.26
CA GLU A 491 -7.05 -4.05 12.55
C GLU A 491 -8.15 -2.99 12.38
N GLU A 492 -7.95 -2.03 11.46
CA GLU A 492 -8.97 -1.04 11.11
C GLU A 492 -10.21 -1.71 10.52
N TYR A 493 -10.01 -2.69 9.64
CA TYR A 493 -11.10 -3.45 9.05
C TYR A 493 -11.92 -4.20 10.10
N VAL A 494 -11.27 -4.90 11.04
CA VAL A 494 -11.97 -5.58 12.14
C VAL A 494 -12.79 -4.60 12.96
N GLN A 495 -12.19 -3.48 13.39
CA GLN A 495 -12.89 -2.46 14.17
C GLN A 495 -14.10 -1.90 13.41
N MET A 496 -13.92 -1.61 12.13
CA MET A 496 -14.99 -1.12 11.28
C MET A 496 -16.15 -2.11 11.18
N MET A 497 -15.84 -3.37 10.91
CA MET A 497 -16.84 -4.40 10.73
C MET A 497 -17.59 -4.71 12.04
N GLU A 498 -16.86 -4.90 13.16
CA GLU A 498 -17.46 -5.34 14.43
C GLU A 498 -18.19 -4.18 15.15
N ASN A 499 -17.72 -2.95 15.02
CA ASN A 499 -18.28 -1.82 15.78
C ASN A 499 -19.28 -0.96 14.97
N HIS A 500 -19.24 -1.01 13.64
CA HIS A 500 -20.10 -0.17 12.80
C HIS A 500 -20.94 -0.96 11.81
N PHE A 501 -20.34 -1.76 10.94
CA PHE A 501 -21.05 -2.41 9.85
C PHE A 501 -22.05 -3.46 10.34
N LEU A 502 -21.60 -4.47 11.09
CA LEU A 502 -22.46 -5.55 11.60
C LEU A 502 -23.53 -5.03 12.58
N PRO A 503 -23.22 -4.14 13.53
CA PRO A 503 -24.24 -3.53 14.40
C PRO A 503 -25.29 -2.71 13.65
N LEU A 504 -24.90 -1.95 12.61
CA LEU A 504 -25.86 -1.21 11.80
C LEU A 504 -26.83 -2.14 11.06
N ARG A 505 -26.30 -3.20 10.43
CA ARG A 505 -27.11 -4.23 9.78
C ARG A 505 -28.11 -4.85 10.75
N HIS A 506 -27.64 -5.25 11.94
CA HIS A 506 -28.50 -5.79 13.00
C HIS A 506 -29.58 -4.78 13.42
N LYS A 507 -29.21 -3.52 13.67
CA LYS A 507 -30.16 -2.45 14.04
C LYS A 507 -31.23 -2.20 12.98
N LEU A 508 -30.87 -2.32 11.70
CA LEU A 508 -31.82 -2.14 10.58
C LEU A 508 -32.55 -3.45 10.23
N GLY A 509 -32.23 -4.58 10.88
CA GLY A 509 -32.79 -5.90 10.59
C GLY A 509 -32.49 -6.35 9.16
N ILE A 510 -31.27 -6.08 8.65
CA ILE A 510 -30.78 -6.55 7.36
C ILE A 510 -30.21 -7.96 7.55
N THR A 511 -30.83 -8.94 6.90
CA THR A 511 -30.46 -10.37 6.97
C THR A 511 -29.88 -10.88 5.65
N GLU A 512 -30.00 -10.10 4.57
CA GLU A 512 -29.43 -10.40 3.26
C GLU A 512 -27.91 -10.57 3.40
N PRO A 513 -27.26 -11.46 2.60
CA PRO A 513 -25.81 -11.58 2.60
C PRO A 513 -25.12 -10.26 2.21
N TRP A 514 -23.81 -10.22 2.40
CA TRP A 514 -23.03 -9.05 2.05
C TRP A 514 -21.77 -9.40 1.24
N TYR A 515 -21.27 -8.44 0.51
CA TYR A 515 -20.15 -8.55 -0.39
C TYR A 515 -19.22 -7.35 -0.19
N ALA A 516 -17.94 -7.61 0.04
CA ALA A 516 -16.91 -6.59 0.01
C ALA A 516 -16.52 -6.33 -1.44
N THR A 517 -17.21 -5.40 -2.10
CA THR A 517 -17.06 -5.16 -3.55
C THR A 517 -15.80 -4.38 -3.90
N GLU A 518 -15.18 -3.73 -2.90
CA GLU A 518 -13.87 -3.07 -3.03
C GLU A 518 -13.23 -2.90 -1.66
N THR A 519 -12.08 -3.52 -1.44
CA THR A 519 -11.34 -3.37 -0.19
C THR A 519 -9.91 -3.87 -0.34
N ALA A 520 -8.95 -3.14 0.22
CA ALA A 520 -7.52 -3.47 0.15
C ALA A 520 -6.68 -2.76 1.21
N LEU A 521 -5.37 -2.93 1.09
CA LEU A 521 -4.33 -2.12 1.71
C LEU A 521 -3.37 -1.65 0.62
N SER A 522 -3.08 -0.36 0.54
CA SER A 522 -2.03 0.16 -0.33
C SER A 522 -0.65 -0.23 0.20
N ALA A 523 0.27 -0.62 -0.69
CA ALA A 523 1.66 -0.93 -0.34
C ALA A 523 2.57 0.30 -0.32
N VAL A 524 2.01 1.50 -0.33
CA VAL A 524 2.76 2.76 -0.21
C VAL A 524 3.76 2.71 0.95
N GLY A 525 4.95 3.28 0.74
CA GLY A 525 6.01 3.22 1.76
C GLY A 525 6.69 1.85 1.92
N GLY A 526 6.61 0.97 0.91
CA GLY A 526 7.29 -0.33 0.90
C GLY A 526 6.59 -1.42 1.73
N GLN A 527 5.28 -1.28 1.97
CA GLN A 527 4.50 -2.20 2.81
C GLN A 527 3.99 -3.45 2.07
N GLU A 528 4.65 -3.91 1.04
CA GLU A 528 4.22 -5.05 0.21
C GLU A 528 4.05 -6.36 1.01
N LYS A 529 4.92 -6.60 2.00
CA LYS A 529 4.78 -7.78 2.88
C LYS A 529 3.56 -7.70 3.78
N LEU A 530 3.24 -6.51 4.27
CA LEU A 530 2.04 -6.26 5.06
C LEU A 530 0.79 -6.38 4.18
N GLN A 531 0.82 -5.84 2.97
CA GLN A 531 -0.26 -5.97 1.99
C GLN A 531 -0.60 -7.45 1.72
N ALA A 532 0.41 -8.29 1.54
CA ALA A 532 0.23 -9.74 1.33
C ALA A 532 -0.42 -10.45 2.53
N ALA A 533 -0.03 -10.10 3.75
CA ALA A 533 -0.65 -10.63 4.97
C ALA A 533 -2.09 -10.15 5.13
N THR A 534 -2.31 -8.84 4.93
CA THR A 534 -3.63 -8.20 5.06
C THR A 534 -4.66 -8.79 4.11
N LEU A 535 -4.25 -9.21 2.91
CA LEU A 535 -5.14 -9.90 1.98
C LEU A 535 -5.79 -11.14 2.62
N TRP A 536 -5.00 -12.05 3.17
CA TRP A 536 -5.52 -13.25 3.82
C TRP A 536 -6.38 -12.91 5.03
N GLN A 537 -5.89 -12.01 5.85
CA GLN A 537 -6.54 -11.60 7.09
C GLN A 537 -7.92 -11.01 6.83
N LYS A 538 -8.03 -9.99 5.97
CA LYS A 538 -9.30 -9.33 5.65
C LYS A 538 -10.28 -10.26 4.95
N LEU A 539 -9.83 -11.03 3.97
CA LEU A 539 -10.68 -11.90 3.19
C LEU A 539 -11.24 -13.06 4.03
N LEU A 540 -10.39 -13.75 4.80
CA LEU A 540 -10.83 -14.85 5.64
C LEU A 540 -11.69 -14.37 6.82
N PHE A 541 -11.38 -13.21 7.38
CA PHE A 541 -12.23 -12.56 8.38
C PHE A 541 -13.61 -12.21 7.80
N ALA A 542 -13.67 -11.56 6.65
CA ALA A 542 -14.94 -11.23 5.99
C ALA A 542 -15.80 -12.47 5.77
N TRP A 543 -15.19 -13.54 5.25
CA TRP A 543 -15.88 -14.82 5.08
C TRP A 543 -16.40 -15.38 6.41
N SER A 544 -15.60 -15.31 7.47
CA SER A 544 -15.99 -15.76 8.80
C SER A 544 -17.15 -14.97 9.42
N ARG A 545 -17.40 -13.76 8.93
CA ARG A 545 -18.49 -12.87 9.35
C ARG A 545 -19.70 -12.86 8.40
N GLY A 546 -19.72 -13.80 7.45
CA GLY A 546 -20.89 -14.01 6.57
C GLY A 546 -20.83 -13.26 5.23
N ALA A 547 -19.67 -12.76 4.82
CA ALA A 547 -19.47 -12.35 3.44
C ALA A 547 -19.62 -13.55 2.51
N ILE A 548 -20.20 -13.33 1.34
CA ILE A 548 -20.30 -14.34 0.28
C ILE A 548 -19.25 -14.19 -0.79
N ALA A 549 -18.61 -13.03 -0.84
CA ALA A 549 -17.62 -12.68 -1.82
C ALA A 549 -16.75 -11.51 -1.35
N TYR A 550 -15.60 -11.34 -2.00
CA TYR A 550 -14.64 -10.30 -1.70
C TYR A 550 -13.83 -9.93 -2.95
N ASN A 551 -13.87 -8.67 -3.36
CA ASN A 551 -13.01 -8.13 -4.40
C ASN A 551 -11.85 -7.37 -3.76
N TRP A 552 -10.63 -7.79 -4.10
CA TRP A 552 -9.47 -6.99 -3.80
C TRP A 552 -9.36 -5.79 -4.77
N TYR A 553 -9.12 -4.60 -4.28
CA TYR A 553 -8.81 -3.42 -5.07
C TYR A 553 -7.29 -3.22 -5.04
N ASP A 554 -6.55 -3.39 -6.16
CA ASP A 554 -7.03 -3.79 -7.45
C ASP A 554 -6.15 -4.91 -8.06
N LEU A 555 -6.37 -5.29 -9.30
CA LEU A 555 -5.54 -6.32 -9.95
C LEU A 555 -4.16 -5.79 -10.31
N ARG A 556 -4.08 -4.55 -10.81
CA ARG A 556 -2.85 -3.92 -11.29
C ARG A 556 -2.75 -2.49 -10.75
N ASN A 557 -1.59 -2.10 -10.27
CA ASN A 557 -1.31 -0.73 -9.83
C ASN A 557 -1.73 0.28 -10.90
N ASP A 558 -2.40 1.36 -10.52
CA ASP A 558 -2.85 2.41 -11.44
C ASP A 558 -1.72 3.29 -11.98
N GLY A 559 -0.53 3.16 -11.45
CA GLY A 559 0.64 3.93 -11.88
C GLY A 559 1.94 3.49 -11.23
N PHE A 560 2.98 4.31 -11.40
CA PHE A 560 4.35 4.00 -10.96
C PHE A 560 4.80 4.80 -9.74
N ASP A 561 4.02 5.78 -9.28
CA ASP A 561 4.44 6.65 -8.17
C ASP A 561 4.39 5.88 -6.84
N PRO A 562 5.54 5.61 -6.19
CA PRO A 562 5.62 4.81 -4.97
C PRO A 562 5.05 5.53 -3.74
N VAL A 563 4.79 6.83 -3.82
CA VAL A 563 4.22 7.61 -2.71
C VAL A 563 2.73 7.90 -2.89
N ASN A 564 2.17 7.65 -4.08
CA ASN A 564 0.75 7.76 -4.32
C ASN A 564 0.03 6.49 -3.86
N GLY A 565 -0.92 6.61 -2.91
CA GLY A 565 -1.69 5.47 -2.39
C GLY A 565 -2.40 4.69 -3.48
N GLU A 566 -3.05 5.38 -4.44
CA GLU A 566 -3.80 4.77 -5.55
C GLU A 566 -2.91 3.94 -6.47
N HIS A 567 -1.65 4.36 -6.67
CA HIS A 567 -0.70 3.64 -7.51
C HIS A 567 -0.12 2.37 -6.87
N ASN A 568 -0.55 1.98 -5.64
CA ASN A 568 0.10 0.90 -4.91
C ASN A 568 -0.85 -0.17 -4.34
N TYR A 569 -2.12 -0.17 -4.74
CA TYR A 569 -3.10 -1.17 -4.29
C TYR A 569 -2.99 -2.52 -5.03
N GLY A 570 -2.50 -2.54 -6.26
CA GLY A 570 -2.50 -3.69 -7.16
C GLY A 570 -1.91 -4.97 -6.61
N LEU A 571 -2.41 -6.10 -7.07
CA LEU A 571 -1.77 -7.41 -6.96
C LEU A 571 -0.49 -7.47 -7.81
N LEU A 572 -0.51 -6.74 -8.94
CA LEU A 572 0.58 -6.59 -9.89
C LEU A 572 1.10 -5.15 -9.85
N THR A 573 2.34 -4.95 -10.23
CA THR A 573 2.84 -3.62 -10.58
C THR A 573 2.15 -3.10 -11.84
N ASN A 574 2.29 -1.82 -12.18
CA ASN A 574 1.70 -1.26 -13.39
C ASN A 574 2.23 -1.95 -14.67
N ASP A 575 3.49 -2.39 -14.68
CA ASP A 575 4.14 -3.15 -15.74
C ASP A 575 3.99 -4.69 -15.60
N PHE A 576 2.90 -5.14 -14.96
CA PHE A 576 2.50 -6.55 -14.82
C PHE A 576 3.45 -7.47 -14.02
N ARG A 577 4.43 -6.96 -13.31
CA ARG A 577 5.25 -7.82 -12.44
C ARG A 577 4.46 -8.24 -11.19
N PRO A 578 4.58 -9.50 -10.76
CA PRO A 578 3.87 -9.96 -9.58
C PRO A 578 4.45 -9.35 -8.31
N LYS A 579 3.57 -8.79 -7.47
CA LYS A 579 3.89 -8.38 -6.10
C LYS A 579 3.72 -9.57 -5.14
N PRO A 580 4.24 -9.51 -3.90
CA PRO A 580 4.02 -10.55 -2.90
C PRO A 580 2.55 -10.89 -2.68
N VAL A 581 1.68 -9.89 -2.74
CA VAL A 581 0.23 -10.04 -2.56
C VAL A 581 -0.42 -10.87 -3.67
N TYR A 582 0.11 -10.86 -4.91
CA TYR A 582 -0.34 -11.72 -5.99
C TYR A 582 -0.12 -13.21 -5.67
N VAL A 583 1.08 -13.52 -5.17
CA VAL A 583 1.41 -14.90 -4.76
C VAL A 583 0.55 -15.34 -3.58
N ALA A 584 0.37 -14.46 -2.61
CA ALA A 584 -0.50 -14.71 -1.47
C ALA A 584 -1.94 -14.99 -1.92
N TYR A 585 -2.46 -14.27 -2.92
CA TYR A 585 -3.79 -14.50 -3.49
C TYR A 585 -3.88 -15.88 -4.18
N ASN A 586 -2.89 -16.22 -5.02
CA ASN A 586 -2.80 -17.53 -5.68
C ASN A 586 -2.78 -18.68 -4.65
N THR A 587 -1.99 -18.55 -3.58
CA THR A 587 -1.93 -19.55 -2.50
C THR A 587 -3.25 -19.68 -1.76
N LEU A 588 -3.87 -18.54 -1.42
CA LEU A 588 -5.17 -18.49 -0.74
C LEU A 588 -6.24 -19.24 -1.54
N THR A 589 -6.40 -18.90 -2.81
CA THR A 589 -7.41 -19.53 -3.67
C THR A 589 -7.14 -21.02 -3.87
N GLY A 590 -5.86 -21.40 -4.01
CA GLY A 590 -5.43 -22.79 -4.12
C GLY A 590 -5.86 -23.65 -2.90
N LEU A 591 -5.85 -23.07 -1.71
CA LEU A 591 -6.19 -23.73 -0.47
C LEU A 591 -7.70 -23.68 -0.16
N PHE A 592 -8.33 -22.51 -0.30
CA PHE A 592 -9.63 -22.22 0.29
C PHE A 592 -10.81 -22.33 -0.69
N ARG A 593 -10.63 -22.30 -2.01
CA ARG A 593 -11.71 -22.26 -3.00
C ARG A 593 -12.76 -23.40 -2.89
N THR A 594 -12.39 -24.52 -2.28
CA THR A 594 -13.29 -25.67 -2.09
C THR A 594 -13.73 -25.85 -0.65
N GLN A 595 -13.39 -24.92 0.21
CA GLN A 595 -13.67 -24.98 1.64
C GLN A 595 -14.99 -24.27 1.97
N ILE A 596 -15.50 -24.57 3.16
CA ILE A 596 -16.63 -23.88 3.78
C ILE A 596 -16.15 -23.44 5.16
N PHE A 597 -16.40 -22.21 5.55
CA PHE A 597 -16.12 -21.73 6.89
C PHE A 597 -16.95 -22.50 7.92
N VAL A 598 -16.32 -22.93 9.01
CA VAL A 598 -16.97 -23.69 10.08
C VAL A 598 -17.16 -22.81 11.31
N ARG A 599 -16.06 -22.27 11.85
CA ARG A 599 -16.05 -21.46 13.07
C ARG A 599 -14.71 -20.78 13.30
N GLN A 600 -14.72 -19.79 14.16
CA GLN A 600 -13.53 -19.26 14.81
C GLN A 600 -13.27 -20.07 16.09
N LEU A 601 -12.05 -20.57 16.26
CA LEU A 601 -11.66 -21.29 17.47
C LEU A 601 -11.27 -20.27 18.57
N PRO A 602 -11.49 -20.62 19.85
CA PRO A 602 -11.12 -19.74 20.96
C PRO A 602 -9.60 -19.63 21.08
N ALA A 603 -9.12 -18.38 21.26
CA ALA A 603 -7.71 -18.06 21.48
C ALA A 603 -7.60 -16.80 22.34
N SER A 604 -6.38 -16.46 22.78
CA SER A 604 -6.08 -15.19 23.44
C SER A 604 -6.28 -14.03 22.45
N ALA A 605 -6.47 -12.83 22.97
CA ALA A 605 -6.55 -11.62 22.16
C ALA A 605 -5.37 -11.53 21.16
N GLY A 606 -5.66 -11.08 19.96
CA GLY A 606 -4.68 -10.97 18.88
C GLY A 606 -4.37 -12.26 18.12
N ILE A 607 -4.80 -13.41 18.59
CA ILE A 607 -4.63 -14.71 17.90
C ILE A 607 -5.91 -15.05 17.15
N TRP A 608 -5.78 -15.21 15.85
CA TRP A 608 -6.88 -15.59 14.96
C TRP A 608 -6.74 -17.04 14.52
N LEU A 609 -7.78 -17.83 14.74
CA LEU A 609 -7.86 -19.25 14.43
C LEU A 609 -9.18 -19.51 13.71
N LEU A 610 -9.17 -19.54 12.38
CA LEU A 610 -10.37 -19.70 11.56
C LEU A 610 -10.38 -21.12 10.95
N GLU A 611 -11.39 -21.90 11.30
CA GLU A 611 -11.56 -23.27 10.83
C GLU A 611 -12.46 -23.33 9.60
N PHE A 612 -11.94 -23.99 8.56
CA PHE A 612 -12.64 -24.30 7.31
C PHE A 612 -12.63 -25.80 7.07
N ARG A 613 -13.54 -26.29 6.23
CA ARG A 613 -13.67 -27.72 5.98
C ARG A 613 -14.28 -28.02 4.61
N ASN A 614 -13.85 -29.13 4.01
CA ASN A 614 -14.55 -29.81 2.94
C ASN A 614 -14.66 -31.32 3.27
N ALA A 615 -15.15 -32.15 2.34
CA ALA A 615 -15.32 -33.59 2.56
C ALA A 615 -14.03 -34.37 2.86
N LYS A 616 -12.84 -33.81 2.46
CA LYS A 616 -11.55 -34.50 2.56
C LYS A 616 -10.63 -33.91 3.62
N LYS A 617 -10.74 -32.63 3.88
CA LYS A 617 -9.76 -31.85 4.63
C LYS A 617 -10.42 -30.88 5.60
N ARG A 618 -9.79 -30.72 6.76
CA ARG A 618 -9.98 -29.62 7.69
C ARG A 618 -8.81 -28.67 7.54
N LEU A 619 -9.08 -27.40 7.39
CA LEU A 619 -8.08 -26.35 7.16
C LEU A 619 -8.23 -25.29 8.26
N LEU A 620 -7.15 -24.97 8.92
CA LEU A 620 -7.08 -23.92 9.93
C LEU A 620 -6.20 -22.78 9.41
N ALA A 621 -6.79 -21.64 9.19
CA ALA A 621 -6.02 -20.41 9.01
C ALA A 621 -5.65 -19.81 10.36
N ALA A 622 -4.37 -19.48 10.57
CA ALA A 622 -3.88 -18.98 11.83
C ALA A 622 -2.90 -17.81 11.65
N TRP A 623 -3.04 -16.77 12.47
CA TRP A 623 -2.09 -15.65 12.54
C TRP A 623 -2.20 -14.94 13.89
N HIS A 624 -1.21 -14.10 14.18
CA HIS A 624 -1.22 -13.18 15.31
C HIS A 624 -1.16 -11.75 14.78
N ASP A 625 -2.00 -10.86 15.28
CA ASP A 625 -2.01 -9.44 14.86
C ASP A 625 -0.85 -8.63 15.46
N ASN A 626 -0.17 -9.15 16.51
CA ASN A 626 1.11 -8.59 16.93
C ASN A 626 2.19 -8.89 15.88
N ARG A 627 2.61 -7.86 15.16
CA ARG A 627 3.48 -7.95 13.99
C ARG A 627 4.96 -8.20 14.31
N THR A 628 5.35 -8.30 15.59
CA THR A 628 6.75 -8.34 16.03
C THR A 628 7.19 -9.66 16.62
N SER A 629 6.27 -10.57 16.98
CA SER A 629 6.61 -11.84 17.62
C SER A 629 5.98 -13.03 16.92
N SER A 630 6.60 -14.20 17.06
CA SER A 630 6.01 -15.49 16.74
C SER A 630 5.87 -16.33 18.00
N MET A 631 4.95 -17.28 18.01
CA MET A 631 4.73 -18.18 19.13
C MET A 631 4.37 -19.59 18.66
N THR A 632 4.69 -20.59 19.46
CA THR A 632 4.21 -21.95 19.24
C THR A 632 2.89 -22.16 19.97
N PHE A 633 1.80 -22.33 19.20
CA PHE A 633 0.49 -22.65 19.69
C PHE A 633 0.23 -24.16 19.54
N LEU A 634 -0.36 -24.77 20.55
CA LEU A 634 -0.59 -26.21 20.61
C LEU A 634 -2.06 -26.54 20.34
N PHE A 635 -2.27 -27.59 19.55
CA PHE A 635 -3.60 -28.19 19.33
C PHE A 635 -3.60 -29.64 19.77
N LYS A 636 -4.56 -30.06 20.58
CA LYS A 636 -4.86 -31.48 20.78
C LYS A 636 -5.54 -32.02 19.52
N THR A 637 -5.07 -33.15 19.03
CA THR A 637 -5.57 -33.77 17.80
C THR A 637 -5.41 -35.26 17.79
N ASN A 638 -6.28 -35.93 17.06
CA ASN A 638 -6.19 -37.38 16.75
C ASN A 638 -5.53 -37.63 15.37
N ALA A 639 -5.17 -36.56 14.63
CA ALA A 639 -4.37 -36.67 13.40
C ALA A 639 -2.98 -37.24 13.68
N LYS A 640 -2.37 -37.91 12.72
CA LYS A 640 -0.98 -38.41 12.81
C LYS A 640 0.05 -37.32 12.43
N ALA A 641 -0.33 -36.43 11.54
CA ALA A 641 0.48 -35.29 11.08
C ALA A 641 -0.43 -34.21 10.51
N GLY A 642 0.09 -32.99 10.36
CA GLY A 642 -0.52 -31.89 9.64
C GLY A 642 0.41 -31.39 8.53
N GLU A 643 -0.14 -30.77 7.51
CA GLU A 643 0.61 -30.06 6.48
C GLU A 643 0.41 -28.55 6.67
N LEU A 644 1.48 -27.82 6.90
CA LEU A 644 1.48 -26.36 7.02
C LEU A 644 1.82 -25.74 5.66
N THR A 645 1.05 -24.77 5.23
CA THR A 645 1.33 -23.96 4.04
C THR A 645 1.48 -22.49 4.45
N ASP A 646 2.58 -21.86 4.04
CA ASP A 646 2.81 -20.42 4.25
C ASP A 646 2.13 -19.56 3.16
N LEU A 647 2.17 -18.23 3.32
CA LEU A 647 1.60 -17.28 2.37
C LEU A 647 2.13 -17.42 0.94
N MET A 648 3.36 -17.91 0.78
CA MET A 648 4.04 -18.07 -0.51
C MET A 648 3.84 -19.45 -1.13
N GLY A 649 3.04 -20.31 -0.49
CA GLY A 649 2.70 -21.64 -1.00
C GLY A 649 3.73 -22.73 -0.70
N ASN A 650 4.71 -22.47 0.17
CA ASN A 650 5.64 -23.49 0.62
C ASN A 650 4.98 -24.39 1.65
N ARG A 651 5.23 -25.69 1.56
CA ARG A 651 4.59 -26.69 2.41
C ARG A 651 5.59 -27.37 3.32
N GLN A 652 5.16 -27.62 4.53
CA GLN A 652 5.93 -28.31 5.56
C GLN A 652 5.06 -29.30 6.31
N GLN A 653 5.56 -30.53 6.52
CA GLN A 653 4.91 -31.52 7.37
C GLN A 653 5.17 -31.20 8.83
N ILE A 654 4.10 -31.17 9.63
CA ILE A 654 4.15 -31.01 11.07
C ILE A 654 3.80 -32.34 11.74
N THR A 655 4.73 -32.86 12.54
CA THR A 655 4.55 -34.13 13.24
C THR A 655 3.72 -33.94 14.51
N VAL A 656 2.67 -34.74 14.69
CA VAL A 656 1.92 -34.82 15.94
C VAL A 656 2.71 -35.67 16.96
N ARG A 657 2.85 -35.17 18.18
CA ARG A 657 3.51 -35.85 19.30
C ARG A 657 2.58 -35.86 20.49
N ASN A 658 2.39 -37.03 21.13
CA ASN A 658 1.52 -37.16 22.31
C ASN A 658 0.13 -36.52 22.12
N ASN A 659 -0.46 -36.67 20.93
CA ASN A 659 -1.73 -36.06 20.54
C ASN A 659 -1.72 -34.52 20.49
N TYR A 660 -0.53 -33.86 20.50
CA TYR A 660 -0.40 -32.44 20.29
C TYR A 660 0.29 -32.14 18.95
N LEU A 661 -0.27 -31.17 18.26
CA LEU A 661 0.30 -30.57 17.06
C LEU A 661 0.81 -29.17 17.42
N PRO A 662 2.12 -28.89 17.33
CA PRO A 662 2.65 -27.56 17.50
C PRO A 662 2.51 -26.77 16.22
N LEU A 663 1.93 -25.57 16.28
CA LEU A 663 1.80 -24.64 15.17
C LEU A 663 2.54 -23.34 15.52
N GLU A 664 3.49 -22.96 14.70
CA GLU A 664 4.10 -21.65 14.79
C GLU A 664 3.17 -20.60 14.17
N ILE A 665 2.77 -19.63 14.99
CA ILE A 665 1.86 -18.54 14.63
C ILE A 665 2.64 -17.22 14.75
N GLY A 666 2.63 -16.42 13.69
CA GLY A 666 3.25 -15.11 13.66
C GLY A 666 2.40 -14.11 12.90
N LYS A 667 3.01 -12.98 12.53
CA LYS A 667 2.35 -11.91 11.77
C LYS A 667 1.85 -12.32 10.38
N PHE A 668 2.51 -13.30 9.76
CA PHE A 668 2.11 -13.81 8.46
C PHE A 668 1.15 -14.99 8.65
N PRO A 669 -0.06 -14.91 8.08
CA PRO A 669 -1.00 -16.02 8.10
C PRO A 669 -0.40 -17.31 7.55
N VAL A 670 -0.77 -18.41 8.17
CA VAL A 670 -0.45 -19.77 7.73
C VAL A 670 -1.73 -20.61 7.65
N ALA A 671 -1.70 -21.66 6.86
CA ALA A 671 -2.79 -22.63 6.77
C ALA A 671 -2.29 -24.01 7.18
N LEU A 672 -2.92 -24.58 8.22
CA LEU A 672 -2.68 -25.93 8.67
C LEU A 672 -3.78 -26.87 8.14
N GLU A 673 -3.37 -27.90 7.43
CA GLU A 673 -4.26 -28.92 6.86
C GLU A 673 -4.12 -30.24 7.64
N VAL A 674 -5.27 -30.82 8.02
CA VAL A 674 -5.37 -32.18 8.59
C VAL A 674 -6.54 -32.91 7.93
N PRO A 675 -6.65 -34.25 8.05
CA PRO A 675 -7.82 -35.03 7.56
C PRO A 675 -9.15 -34.47 8.11
N ALA A 676 -10.21 -34.58 7.34
CA ALA A 676 -11.51 -33.96 7.67
C ALA A 676 -12.13 -34.47 8.96
N ASP A 677 -11.84 -35.70 9.33
CA ASP A 677 -12.29 -36.39 10.55
C ASP A 677 -11.43 -36.11 11.79
N SER A 678 -10.31 -35.37 11.59
CA SER A 678 -9.43 -35.01 12.70
C SER A 678 -10.03 -33.89 13.54
N GLU A 679 -9.78 -33.94 14.84
CA GLU A 679 -10.10 -32.86 15.76
C GLU A 679 -8.91 -31.88 15.85
N LEU A 680 -9.22 -30.59 16.00
CA LEU A 680 -8.26 -29.53 16.35
C LEU A 680 -8.83 -28.75 17.54
N ILE A 681 -8.32 -29.05 18.74
CA ILE A 681 -8.75 -28.44 19.99
C ILE A 681 -7.62 -27.50 20.47
N PRO A 682 -7.84 -26.19 20.55
CA PRO A 682 -6.84 -25.25 21.08
C PRO A 682 -6.40 -25.66 22.50
N ALA A 683 -5.10 -25.76 22.71
CA ALA A 683 -4.50 -26.10 24.00
C ALA A 683 -3.62 -24.97 24.59
N GLY A 684 -3.45 -23.89 23.83
CA GLY A 684 -2.69 -22.72 24.26
C GLY A 684 -1.25 -22.70 23.77
N GLN A 685 -0.45 -21.79 24.33
CA GLN A 685 0.94 -21.57 23.95
C GLN A 685 1.90 -22.52 24.69
N LEU A 686 2.93 -23.00 23.98
CA LEU A 686 4.01 -23.79 24.59
C LEU A 686 4.84 -22.94 25.56
N ILE A 687 5.10 -21.69 25.19
CA ILE A 687 5.77 -20.70 26.05
C ILE A 687 4.95 -19.43 26.08
N LYS A 688 4.76 -18.87 27.28
CA LYS A 688 4.22 -17.53 27.50
C LYS A 688 5.27 -16.65 28.16
N THR A 689 5.20 -15.35 27.94
CA THR A 689 6.08 -14.38 28.59
C THR A 689 5.34 -13.12 28.98
N ASP A 690 5.81 -12.45 30.01
CA ASP A 690 5.38 -11.10 30.40
C ASP A 690 6.37 -10.02 29.95
N PHE A 691 7.34 -10.35 29.09
CA PHE A 691 8.31 -9.41 28.58
C PHE A 691 7.68 -8.38 27.64
N SER A 692 7.80 -7.11 27.99
CA SER A 692 7.24 -5.99 27.21
C SER A 692 8.13 -5.52 26.05
N GLY A 693 9.35 -6.06 25.94
CA GLY A 693 10.35 -5.59 24.98
C GLY A 693 11.17 -4.37 25.46
N ALA A 694 10.80 -3.73 26.57
CA ALA A 694 11.47 -2.53 27.05
C ALA A 694 12.82 -2.88 27.72
N VAL A 695 13.91 -2.32 27.21
CA VAL A 695 15.26 -2.41 27.79
C VAL A 695 15.92 -1.03 27.83
N ALA A 696 16.42 -0.62 28.99
CA ALA A 696 17.06 0.68 29.17
C ALA A 696 18.57 0.56 29.25
N PRO A 697 19.36 1.31 28.46
CA PRO A 697 20.82 1.29 28.54
C PRO A 697 21.32 1.57 29.95
N GLY A 698 22.25 0.72 30.44
CA GLY A 698 22.80 0.79 31.77
C GLY A 698 21.92 0.32 32.92
N LYS A 699 20.74 -0.29 32.59
CA LYS A 699 19.81 -0.81 33.60
C LYS A 699 19.74 -2.34 33.55
N GLU A 700 19.26 -2.89 34.69
CA GLU A 700 18.83 -4.29 34.77
C GLU A 700 17.36 -4.42 34.37
N PHE A 701 17.00 -5.60 33.85
CA PHE A 701 15.63 -5.97 33.58
C PHE A 701 15.39 -7.43 33.95
N SER A 702 14.15 -7.80 34.17
CA SER A 702 13.74 -9.18 34.39
C SER A 702 12.35 -9.42 33.84
N PHE A 703 12.11 -10.67 33.44
CA PHE A 703 10.82 -11.11 32.96
C PHE A 703 10.61 -12.59 33.21
N ARG A 704 9.37 -13.05 33.12
CA ARG A 704 9.02 -14.43 33.37
C ARG A 704 8.66 -15.13 32.07
N LEU A 705 9.09 -16.39 31.99
CA LEU A 705 8.63 -17.34 31.00
C LEU A 705 7.79 -18.40 31.71
N GLN A 706 6.67 -18.76 31.16
CA GLN A 706 5.88 -19.92 31.57
C GLN A 706 6.02 -20.99 30.50
N LEU A 707 6.71 -22.08 30.79
CA LEU A 707 6.90 -23.24 29.92
C LEU A 707 5.89 -24.34 30.26
N PHE A 708 5.28 -24.93 29.25
CA PHE A 708 4.31 -26.03 29.37
C PHE A 708 4.91 -27.35 28.89
N ASN A 709 4.71 -28.45 29.64
CA ASN A 709 5.00 -29.80 29.18
C ASN A 709 3.70 -30.47 28.65
N PRO A 710 3.48 -30.54 27.32
CA PRO A 710 2.28 -31.14 26.76
C PRO A 710 2.35 -32.67 26.69
N SER A 711 3.43 -33.29 27.18
CA SER A 711 3.53 -34.75 27.15
C SER A 711 2.83 -35.42 28.35
N ASN A 712 2.57 -36.68 28.20
CA ASN A 712 1.99 -37.52 29.27
C ASN A 712 3.05 -38.14 30.19
N ARG A 713 4.28 -37.68 30.15
CA ARG A 713 5.42 -38.13 30.95
C ARG A 713 6.30 -36.93 31.34
N VAL A 714 7.24 -37.19 32.24
CA VAL A 714 8.26 -36.23 32.59
C VAL A 714 9.15 -35.95 31.38
N GLU A 715 9.40 -34.67 31.08
CA GLU A 715 10.25 -34.23 29.98
C GLU A 715 11.29 -33.24 30.47
N THR A 716 12.48 -33.33 29.89
CA THR A 716 13.52 -32.34 30.11
C THR A 716 13.63 -31.43 28.87
N PHE A 717 13.56 -30.14 29.09
CA PHE A 717 13.73 -29.10 28.12
C PHE A 717 15.05 -28.40 28.30
N ILE A 718 15.71 -28.05 27.21
CA ILE A 718 16.91 -27.20 27.23
C ILE A 718 16.46 -25.82 26.76
N LEU A 719 16.64 -24.82 27.59
CA LEU A 719 16.36 -23.44 27.27
C LEU A 719 17.67 -22.71 27.00
N GLU A 720 17.78 -22.09 25.85
CA GLU A 720 18.91 -21.26 25.42
C GLU A 720 18.44 -19.87 25.07
N THR A 721 19.22 -18.84 25.44
CA THR A 721 18.91 -17.45 25.10
C THR A 721 20.00 -16.87 24.22
N GLY A 722 19.63 -16.37 23.06
CA GLY A 722 20.44 -15.55 22.16
C GLY A 722 20.12 -14.08 22.37
N VAL A 723 21.13 -13.25 22.48
CA VAL A 723 20.97 -11.80 22.70
C VAL A 723 21.91 -10.99 21.81
N PRO A 724 21.51 -9.77 21.42
CA PRO A 724 22.41 -8.84 20.71
C PRO A 724 23.64 -8.47 21.52
N ALA A 725 24.68 -8.02 20.83
CA ALA A 725 25.85 -7.46 21.47
C ALA A 725 25.47 -6.29 22.39
N GLY A 726 25.99 -6.30 23.65
CA GLY A 726 25.62 -5.29 24.65
C GLY A 726 24.47 -5.66 25.57
N ILE A 727 23.87 -6.83 25.39
CA ILE A 727 22.87 -7.39 26.32
C ILE A 727 23.42 -8.69 26.90
N LYS A 728 23.17 -8.93 28.20
CA LYS A 728 23.45 -10.20 28.86
C LYS A 728 22.19 -10.68 29.54
N ILE A 729 21.93 -11.99 29.47
CA ILE A 729 20.79 -12.65 30.15
C ILE A 729 21.30 -13.81 30.99
N SER A 730 20.65 -14.02 32.11
CA SER A 730 20.91 -15.14 33.00
C SER A 730 19.58 -15.78 33.46
N PRO A 731 19.45 -17.08 33.41
CA PRO A 731 20.38 -18.02 32.81
C PRO A 731 20.40 -17.94 31.28
N ALA A 732 21.58 -18.03 30.67
CA ALA A 732 21.73 -18.09 29.21
C ALA A 732 21.46 -19.49 28.66
N HIS A 733 21.65 -20.49 29.51
CA HIS A 733 21.37 -21.89 29.23
C HIS A 733 20.87 -22.55 30.51
N THR A 734 19.82 -23.35 30.46
CA THR A 734 19.32 -24.11 31.59
C THR A 734 18.55 -25.35 31.17
N GLU A 735 18.67 -26.42 31.93
CA GLU A 735 17.84 -27.61 31.80
C GLU A 735 16.66 -27.54 32.78
N ILE A 736 15.48 -27.85 32.27
CA ILE A 736 14.21 -27.73 32.98
C ILE A 736 13.48 -29.04 32.86
N THR A 737 13.27 -29.75 33.99
CA THR A 737 12.50 -30.99 34.02
C THR A 737 11.08 -30.73 34.52
N LEU A 738 10.09 -30.96 33.69
CA LEU A 738 8.66 -30.75 34.00
C LEU A 738 7.94 -32.08 34.09
N GLN A 739 7.04 -32.17 35.04
CA GLN A 739 6.07 -33.28 35.13
C GLN A 739 5.09 -33.24 33.95
N ALA A 740 4.48 -34.36 33.68
CA ALA A 740 3.44 -34.49 32.65
C ALA A 740 2.30 -33.47 32.84
N ASP A 741 1.90 -32.79 31.77
CA ASP A 741 0.77 -31.85 31.74
C ASP A 741 0.88 -30.70 32.77
N THR A 742 2.11 -30.23 33.04
CA THR A 742 2.37 -29.16 34.01
C THR A 742 3.06 -27.96 33.38
N HIS A 743 2.92 -26.81 34.04
CA HIS A 743 3.61 -25.55 33.72
C HIS A 743 4.69 -25.24 34.76
N GLN A 744 5.77 -24.58 34.33
CA GLN A 744 6.75 -24.02 35.22
C GLN A 744 7.09 -22.58 34.83
N GLU A 745 7.17 -21.70 35.83
CA GLU A 745 7.67 -20.34 35.65
C GLU A 745 9.21 -20.31 35.81
N ILE A 746 9.83 -19.55 34.90
CA ILE A 746 11.27 -19.33 34.85
C ILE A 746 11.50 -17.84 34.81
N THR A 747 12.27 -17.29 35.74
CA THR A 747 12.65 -15.88 35.71
C THR A 747 13.96 -15.75 34.96
N LEU A 748 13.98 -14.91 33.95
CA LEU A 748 15.19 -14.46 33.26
C LEU A 748 15.49 -13.04 33.69
N SER A 749 16.77 -12.79 34.04
CA SER A 749 17.25 -11.45 34.39
C SER A 749 18.36 -11.04 33.44
N GLY A 750 18.43 -9.78 33.09
CA GLY A 750 19.42 -9.30 32.14
C GLY A 750 19.96 -7.92 32.50
N THR A 751 21.06 -7.57 31.86
CA THR A 751 21.70 -6.25 31.94
C THR A 751 21.93 -5.71 30.55
N VAL A 752 21.78 -4.40 30.40
CA VAL A 752 21.97 -3.68 29.13
C VAL A 752 23.19 -2.79 29.26
N ASP A 753 24.13 -2.87 28.30
CA ASP A 753 25.28 -1.96 28.23
C ASP A 753 24.79 -0.51 28.11
N ARG A 754 25.53 0.42 28.76
CA ARG A 754 25.19 1.86 28.70
C ARG A 754 25.24 2.44 27.29
N ASN A 755 26.04 1.82 26.42
CA ASN A 755 26.20 2.25 25.03
C ASN A 755 25.29 1.49 24.05
N PHE A 756 24.45 0.58 24.54
CA PHE A 756 23.52 -0.17 23.68
C PHE A 756 22.57 0.79 22.92
N ARG A 757 22.43 0.57 21.62
CA ARG A 757 21.53 1.29 20.75
C ARG A 757 20.86 0.30 19.80
N VAL A 758 19.59 0.54 19.53
CA VAL A 758 18.87 -0.11 18.44
C VAL A 758 18.97 0.81 17.23
N PRO A 759 19.61 0.40 16.13
CA PRO A 759 19.72 1.23 14.95
C PRO A 759 18.33 1.59 14.39
N PRO A 760 18.12 2.80 13.89
CA PRO A 760 16.86 3.17 13.23
C PRO A 760 16.50 2.19 12.09
N GLY A 761 15.27 1.69 12.07
CA GLY A 761 14.81 0.75 11.05
C GLY A 761 15.29 -0.70 11.21
N SER A 762 16.05 -1.02 12.28
CA SER A 762 16.41 -2.40 12.64
C SER A 762 15.54 -2.90 13.79
N SER A 763 15.37 -4.21 13.88
CA SER A 763 14.74 -4.89 15.00
C SER A 763 15.77 -5.82 15.66
N GLU A 764 16.21 -5.46 16.85
CA GLU A 764 17.00 -6.35 17.68
C GLU A 764 16.08 -7.22 18.53
N HIS A 765 16.46 -8.48 18.78
CA HIS A 765 15.61 -9.44 19.49
C HIS A 765 16.38 -10.20 20.55
N ILE A 766 15.71 -10.51 21.65
CA ILE A 766 16.08 -11.64 22.50
C ILE A 766 15.48 -12.88 21.86
N VAL A 767 16.31 -13.85 21.56
CA VAL A 767 15.86 -15.13 20.98
C VAL A 767 15.90 -16.18 22.07
N ILE A 768 14.76 -16.82 22.32
CA ILE A 768 14.64 -17.93 23.27
C ILE A 768 14.39 -19.19 22.45
N VAL A 769 15.29 -20.14 22.57
CA VAL A 769 15.16 -21.47 21.95
C VAL A 769 14.90 -22.46 23.04
N VAL A 770 13.85 -23.23 22.91
CA VAL A 770 13.58 -24.40 23.73
C VAL A 770 13.74 -25.62 22.84
N SER A 771 14.56 -26.54 23.28
CA SER A 771 14.82 -27.80 22.60
C SER A 771 14.59 -29.01 23.50
N GLY A 772 14.39 -30.17 22.87
CA GLY A 772 14.07 -31.42 23.53
C GLY A 772 13.11 -32.23 22.63
N ASN A 773 12.14 -32.91 23.22
CA ASN A 773 11.07 -33.52 22.46
C ASN A 773 10.14 -32.49 21.80
N TRP A 774 10.11 -31.27 22.34
CA TRP A 774 9.38 -30.13 21.83
C TRP A 774 10.37 -28.99 21.51
N ASN A 775 10.43 -28.58 20.28
CA ASN A 775 11.28 -27.49 19.87
C ASN A 775 10.41 -26.25 19.60
N CYS A 776 10.86 -25.14 20.14
CA CYS A 776 10.18 -23.85 19.96
C CYS A 776 11.22 -22.74 19.92
N ARG A 777 10.96 -21.73 19.10
CA ARG A 777 11.74 -20.50 19.04
C ARG A 777 10.79 -19.33 19.31
N LEU A 778 11.13 -18.50 20.27
CA LEU A 778 10.42 -17.27 20.59
C LEU A 778 11.36 -16.09 20.34
N GLU A 779 10.94 -15.14 19.53
CA GLU A 779 11.68 -13.91 19.26
C GLU A 779 10.98 -12.76 19.97
N LEU A 780 11.69 -12.08 20.86
CA LEU A 780 11.19 -10.99 21.68
C LEU A 780 11.85 -9.70 21.22
N PRO A 781 11.12 -8.81 20.56
CA PRO A 781 11.69 -7.56 20.05
C PRO A 781 12.13 -6.65 21.19
N LEU A 782 13.27 -5.97 20.98
CA LEU A 782 13.85 -5.04 21.93
C LEU A 782 13.55 -3.61 21.54
N HIS A 783 13.17 -2.80 22.52
CA HIS A 783 12.91 -1.39 22.34
C HIS A 783 13.61 -0.59 23.43
N ILE A 784 14.30 0.47 23.03
CA ILE A 784 14.82 1.43 24.00
C ILE A 784 13.68 2.41 24.31
N PRO A 785 13.16 2.41 25.53
CA PRO A 785 12.05 3.28 25.88
C PRO A 785 12.48 4.75 25.97
N VAL A 786 11.62 5.65 25.59
CA VAL A 786 11.70 7.05 25.96
C VAL A 786 11.26 7.15 27.41
N ILE A 787 12.20 7.41 28.30
CA ILE A 787 11.92 7.50 29.74
C ILE A 787 11.44 8.91 30.07
N ILE A 788 10.22 9.02 30.52
CA ILE A 788 9.63 10.27 31.01
C ILE A 788 9.77 10.29 32.54
N PRO A 789 10.66 11.09 33.13
CA PRO A 789 10.84 11.13 34.57
C PRO A 789 9.62 11.74 35.25
N ILE A 790 9.11 11.10 36.30
CA ILE A 790 8.12 11.69 37.21
C ILE A 790 8.85 12.66 38.12
N ARG A 791 8.90 13.92 37.78
CA ARG A 791 9.52 14.95 38.65
C ARG A 791 8.53 15.98 39.13
N ARG A 792 8.68 16.32 40.39
CA ARG A 792 8.01 17.45 41.01
C ARG A 792 8.52 18.82 40.51
N ASN A 793 9.76 18.88 39.96
CA ASN A 793 10.34 20.11 39.39
C ASN A 793 11.40 19.74 38.34
N GLY A 794 11.17 20.02 37.06
CA GLY A 794 12.19 20.18 36.01
C GLY A 794 12.28 19.06 34.95
N ILE A 795 12.95 19.32 33.93
CA ILE A 795 13.20 18.78 32.57
C ILE A 795 12.38 17.55 32.20
N ILE A 796 11.40 17.79 31.34
CA ILE A 796 10.53 16.83 30.64
C ILE A 796 11.23 16.48 29.33
N HIS A 797 11.08 15.24 28.87
CA HIS A 797 11.53 14.88 27.51
C HIS A 797 10.68 15.61 26.46
N ASP A 798 11.32 16.41 25.61
CA ASP A 798 10.67 17.09 24.51
C ASP A 798 10.81 16.28 23.23
N PHE A 799 9.68 15.97 22.57
CA PHE A 799 9.65 15.50 21.19
C PHE A 799 9.69 16.73 20.28
N ILE A 800 10.80 16.90 19.57
CA ILE A 800 11.00 18.05 18.67
C ILE A 800 10.73 17.60 17.23
N LEU A 801 9.77 18.26 16.58
CA LEU A 801 9.38 18.04 15.21
C LEU A 801 9.71 19.30 14.41
N ASN A 802 10.84 19.30 13.71
CA ASN A 802 11.29 20.47 12.94
C ASN A 802 12.24 20.11 11.79
N LYS A 803 12.27 18.84 11.36
CA LYS A 803 13.18 18.34 10.36
C LYS A 803 12.46 17.83 9.13
N ARG A 804 13.05 17.98 7.96
CA ARG A 804 12.50 17.52 6.68
C ARG A 804 12.17 16.02 6.67
N GLU A 805 13.00 15.19 7.27
CA GLU A 805 12.78 13.76 7.36
C GLU A 805 11.56 13.34 8.23
N GLN A 806 11.01 14.28 9.01
CA GLN A 806 9.80 14.09 9.80
C GLN A 806 8.54 14.54 9.07
N VAL A 807 8.67 15.12 7.89
CA VAL A 807 7.54 15.67 7.13
C VAL A 807 7.12 14.68 6.05
N HIS A 808 5.84 14.36 6.05
CA HIS A 808 5.17 13.66 4.97
C HIS A 808 4.35 14.66 4.16
N SER A 809 4.63 14.74 2.86
CA SER A 809 3.90 15.62 1.95
C SER A 809 2.82 14.86 1.21
N LEU A 810 1.62 15.41 1.20
CA LEU A 810 0.49 14.95 0.39
C LEU A 810 0.45 15.62 -0.98
N ILE A 811 1.32 16.59 -1.21
CA ILE A 811 1.39 17.33 -2.46
C ILE A 811 1.90 16.43 -3.60
N GLY A 812 2.79 15.48 -3.27
CA GLY A 812 3.30 14.48 -4.20
C GLY A 812 3.93 15.12 -5.43
N ALA A 813 3.57 14.59 -6.59
CA ALA A 813 3.95 15.11 -7.88
C ALA A 813 2.94 16.10 -8.48
N ASP A 814 1.96 16.61 -7.71
CA ASP A 814 0.99 17.58 -8.20
C ASP A 814 1.62 18.97 -8.34
N PRO A 815 1.90 19.41 -9.56
CA PRO A 815 2.57 20.69 -9.80
C PRO A 815 1.73 21.89 -9.38
N SER A 816 0.40 21.75 -9.34
CA SER A 816 -0.50 22.85 -9.00
C SER A 816 -0.44 23.21 -7.52
N ARG A 817 0.05 22.30 -6.69
CA ARG A 817 0.10 22.42 -5.22
C ARG A 817 1.55 22.55 -4.67
N GLU A 818 2.57 22.71 -5.51
CA GLU A 818 3.97 22.77 -5.08
C GLU A 818 4.25 23.88 -4.05
N HIS A 819 3.52 24.99 -4.15
CA HIS A 819 3.62 26.13 -3.23
C HIS A 819 3.22 25.76 -1.79
N LEU A 820 2.54 24.63 -1.59
CA LEU A 820 2.12 24.06 -0.32
C LEU A 820 3.14 23.06 0.26
N ASN A 821 4.27 22.83 -0.42
CA ASN A 821 5.33 21.99 0.16
C ASN A 821 5.95 22.67 1.37
N TRP A 822 6.25 21.86 2.38
CA TRP A 822 6.90 22.33 3.60
C TRP A 822 8.17 23.16 3.35
N LYS A 823 8.19 24.37 3.86
CA LYS A 823 9.25 25.39 3.63
C LYS A 823 10.22 25.52 4.80
N GLY A 824 10.01 24.78 5.86
CA GLY A 824 10.87 24.81 7.02
C GLY A 824 10.13 24.91 8.35
N PRO A 825 10.83 25.02 9.50
CA PRO A 825 10.21 25.07 10.83
C PRO A 825 9.29 26.25 11.09
N GLU A 826 9.38 27.33 10.32
CA GLU A 826 8.48 28.49 10.43
C GLU A 826 7.13 28.24 9.76
N ASP A 827 7.11 27.37 8.76
CA ASP A 827 5.93 26.89 8.06
C ASP A 827 5.16 25.90 8.94
N LEU A 828 5.79 24.77 9.28
CA LEU A 828 5.25 23.80 10.23
C LEU A 828 6.34 23.23 11.11
N SER A 829 6.20 23.34 12.42
CA SER A 829 7.01 22.63 13.41
C SER A 829 6.28 22.47 14.73
N ALA A 830 6.73 21.57 15.58
CA ALA A 830 6.12 21.39 16.89
C ALA A 830 7.11 20.92 17.98
N THR A 831 6.76 21.21 19.23
CA THR A 831 7.38 20.61 20.41
C THR A 831 6.31 19.98 21.26
N ALA A 832 6.41 18.68 21.53
CA ALA A 832 5.43 17.96 22.34
C ALA A 832 6.06 17.42 23.64
N ARG A 833 5.27 17.43 24.72
CA ARG A 833 5.64 16.98 26.06
C ARG A 833 4.60 16.05 26.63
N LEU A 834 5.03 14.94 27.17
CA LEU A 834 4.18 14.00 27.90
C LEU A 834 4.43 14.11 29.40
N SER A 835 3.34 14.04 30.16
CA SER A 835 3.40 13.95 31.62
C SER A 835 2.16 13.23 32.17
N GLN A 836 2.14 12.96 33.47
CA GLN A 836 1.00 12.42 34.18
C GLN A 836 0.97 12.97 35.63
N ASP A 837 -0.22 13.05 36.21
CA ASP A 837 -0.43 13.56 37.58
C ASP A 837 -0.93 12.52 38.59
N GLY A 838 -0.89 11.23 38.19
CA GLY A 838 -1.39 10.09 38.95
C GLY A 838 -2.84 9.74 38.65
N GLN A 839 -3.59 10.62 38.01
CA GLN A 839 -4.98 10.40 37.58
C GLN A 839 -5.15 10.56 36.08
N ASN A 840 -4.38 11.46 35.47
CA ASN A 840 -4.52 11.85 34.08
C ASN A 840 -3.21 11.65 33.31
N PHE A 841 -3.36 11.26 32.05
CA PHE A 841 -2.37 11.43 30.97
C PHE A 841 -2.46 12.88 30.50
N ILE A 842 -1.33 13.56 30.38
CA ILE A 842 -1.24 14.95 29.98
C ILE A 842 -0.31 15.08 28.78
N LEU A 843 -0.81 15.64 27.69
CA LEU A 843 -0.04 15.98 26.49
C LEU A 843 -0.10 17.50 26.30
N ALA A 844 1.06 18.12 26.21
CA ALA A 844 1.20 19.53 25.83
C ALA A 844 1.96 19.61 24.50
N VAL A 845 1.44 20.37 23.53
CA VAL A 845 2.02 20.55 22.21
C VAL A 845 2.02 22.02 21.85
N ASP A 846 3.19 22.55 21.52
CA ASP A 846 3.37 23.88 20.94
C ASP A 846 3.63 23.71 19.45
N VAL A 847 2.74 24.21 18.61
CA VAL A 847 2.81 24.16 17.14
C VAL A 847 3.14 25.54 16.61
N THR A 848 4.15 25.63 15.74
CA THR A 848 4.39 26.80 14.88
C THR A 848 3.84 26.46 13.50
N ASP A 849 2.99 27.33 12.98
CA ASP A 849 2.24 27.16 11.73
C ASP A 849 1.94 28.56 11.19
N ASP A 850 2.38 28.85 9.97
CA ASP A 850 2.32 30.20 9.39
C ASP A 850 0.88 30.60 9.03
N ARG A 851 -0.01 29.64 8.77
CA ARG A 851 -1.43 29.90 8.46
C ARG A 851 -2.38 28.85 9.00
N HIS A 852 -3.03 29.16 10.10
CA HIS A 852 -4.01 28.26 10.71
C HIS A 852 -5.34 28.19 9.94
N CYS A 853 -5.76 27.00 9.56
CA CYS A 853 -7.03 26.74 8.88
C CYS A 853 -7.69 25.45 9.40
N GLN A 854 -8.73 25.60 10.22
CA GLN A 854 -9.48 24.47 10.79
C GLN A 854 -10.99 24.71 10.74
N PRO A 855 -11.61 24.61 9.57
CA PRO A 855 -13.05 24.74 9.41
C PRO A 855 -13.82 23.44 9.77
N PHE A 856 -13.13 22.32 9.92
CA PHE A 856 -13.73 21.01 10.10
C PHE A 856 -14.08 20.70 11.55
N SER A 857 -15.01 19.75 11.76
CA SER A 857 -15.41 19.24 13.06
C SER A 857 -15.68 17.73 13.01
N GLY A 858 -15.76 17.09 14.17
CA GLY A 858 -16.03 15.66 14.28
C GLY A 858 -14.92 14.82 13.64
N SER A 859 -15.30 13.79 12.92
CA SER A 859 -14.33 12.89 12.27
C SER A 859 -13.47 13.57 11.20
N GLY A 860 -13.88 14.72 10.70
CA GLY A 860 -13.18 15.46 9.64
C GLY A 860 -12.05 16.36 10.12
N VAL A 861 -11.82 16.52 11.44
CA VAL A 861 -10.81 17.45 11.98
C VAL A 861 -9.38 17.18 11.49
N TRP A 862 -9.06 15.98 11.02
CA TRP A 862 -7.76 15.63 10.42
C TRP A 862 -7.48 16.33 9.07
N GLN A 863 -8.49 16.90 8.44
CA GLN A 863 -8.35 17.60 7.15
C GLN A 863 -7.87 19.05 7.30
N GLY A 864 -7.93 19.59 8.52
CA GLY A 864 -7.41 20.91 8.89
C GLY A 864 -6.26 20.78 9.88
N ASP A 865 -5.83 21.91 10.43
CA ASP A 865 -4.78 21.96 11.45
C ASP A 865 -5.22 21.24 12.71
N CYS A 866 -4.55 20.15 12.96
CA CYS A 866 -4.93 19.23 14.02
C CYS A 866 -3.70 18.54 14.61
N VAL A 867 -3.64 18.48 15.91
CA VAL A 867 -2.72 17.61 16.64
C VAL A 867 -3.35 16.23 16.71
N GLN A 868 -2.74 15.23 16.11
CA GLN A 868 -3.24 13.86 16.10
C GLN A 868 -2.22 12.95 16.79
N PHE A 869 -2.64 12.18 17.79
CA PHE A 869 -1.74 11.27 18.49
C PHE A 869 -2.34 9.88 18.67
N ALA A 870 -1.45 8.91 18.80
CA ALA A 870 -1.82 7.52 18.96
C ALA A 870 -1.15 6.89 20.18
N ILE A 871 -1.92 6.07 20.90
CA ILE A 871 -1.45 5.25 22.04
C ILE A 871 -1.81 3.81 21.77
N ALA A 872 -0.80 2.93 21.64
CA ALA A 872 -1.00 1.49 21.58
C ALA A 872 -0.60 0.86 22.91
N VAL A 873 -1.54 0.13 23.51
CA VAL A 873 -1.40 -0.49 24.83
C VAL A 873 -1.03 -1.97 24.67
N PRO A 874 0.05 -2.47 25.27
CA PRO A 874 0.55 -3.83 24.98
C PRO A 874 -0.42 -4.98 25.25
N GLU A 875 -1.38 -4.79 26.15
CA GLU A 875 -2.35 -5.84 26.56
C GLU A 875 -3.62 -5.80 25.69
N HIS A 876 -3.71 -4.90 24.70
CA HIS A 876 -4.87 -4.69 23.85
C HIS A 876 -4.50 -4.74 22.37
N SER A 877 -5.40 -5.17 21.52
CA SER A 877 -5.26 -5.04 20.08
C SER A 877 -5.71 -3.66 19.61
N GLY A 878 -5.09 -3.12 18.54
CA GLY A 878 -5.39 -1.79 18.04
C GLY A 878 -4.76 -0.68 18.89
N LEU A 879 -5.30 0.52 18.76
CA LEU A 879 -4.74 1.72 19.37
C LEU A 879 -5.80 2.79 19.62
N TRP A 880 -5.53 3.67 20.58
CA TRP A 880 -6.21 4.95 20.66
C TRP A 880 -5.66 5.87 19.59
N GLU A 881 -6.52 6.46 18.77
CA GLU A 881 -6.18 7.54 17.86
C GLU A 881 -7.06 8.74 18.14
N ILE A 882 -6.45 9.83 18.57
CA ILE A 882 -7.14 10.98 19.14
C ILE A 882 -6.64 12.25 18.44
N GLY A 883 -7.60 13.08 17.98
CA GLY A 883 -7.36 14.41 17.44
C GLY A 883 -7.69 15.51 18.44
N LEU A 884 -6.85 16.53 18.47
CA LEU A 884 -7.03 17.76 19.24
C LEU A 884 -7.04 18.93 18.27
N THR A 885 -8.05 19.74 18.31
CA THR A 885 -8.13 20.88 17.41
C THR A 885 -8.67 22.14 18.09
N ARG A 886 -8.19 23.28 17.57
CA ARG A 886 -8.77 24.61 17.78
C ARG A 886 -9.38 25.02 16.45
N ARG A 887 -10.69 25.10 16.40
CA ARG A 887 -11.42 25.48 15.19
C ARG A 887 -11.28 26.98 14.90
N ASP A 888 -11.54 27.39 13.67
CA ASP A 888 -11.53 28.80 13.23
C ASP A 888 -12.55 29.64 14.00
N ASP A 889 -13.64 29.04 14.51
CA ASP A 889 -14.62 29.69 15.39
C ASP A 889 -14.15 29.79 16.86
N GLY A 890 -12.92 29.41 17.16
CA GLY A 890 -12.28 29.46 18.48
C GLY A 890 -12.68 28.32 19.42
N LYS A 891 -13.51 27.38 18.99
CA LYS A 891 -13.89 26.21 19.80
C LYS A 891 -12.84 25.13 19.80
N ASN A 892 -12.64 24.51 20.94
CA ASN A 892 -11.79 23.35 21.11
C ASN A 892 -12.60 22.08 20.91
N GLU A 893 -11.98 21.09 20.23
CA GLU A 893 -12.61 19.80 20.01
C GLU A 893 -11.61 18.66 20.23
N VAL A 894 -12.08 17.56 20.83
CA VAL A 894 -11.36 16.29 20.93
C VAL A 894 -12.17 15.24 20.21
N PHE A 895 -11.56 14.58 19.25
CA PHE A 895 -12.19 13.49 18.52
C PHE A 895 -11.37 12.22 18.62
N CYS A 896 -12.03 11.07 18.73
CA CYS A 896 -11.37 9.77 18.80
C CYS A 896 -11.83 8.90 17.62
N TRP A 897 -10.89 8.55 16.71
CA TRP A 897 -11.18 7.74 15.52
C TRP A 897 -11.08 6.24 15.79
N SER A 898 -10.12 5.84 16.63
CA SER A 898 -9.81 4.43 16.89
C SER A 898 -9.67 4.16 18.36
N THR A 899 -10.02 2.95 18.77
CA THR A 899 -9.93 2.50 20.18
C THR A 899 -9.35 1.09 20.23
N PRO A 900 -8.57 0.75 21.27
CA PRO A 900 -8.13 -0.63 21.47
C PRO A 900 -9.34 -1.56 21.70
N ASP A 901 -9.28 -2.79 21.17
CA ASP A 901 -10.29 -3.84 21.35
C ASP A 901 -11.74 -3.40 21.09
N GLY A 902 -11.94 -2.36 20.28
CA GLY A 902 -13.27 -1.82 20.01
C GLY A 902 -13.93 -1.16 21.22
N LEU A 903 -13.18 -0.62 22.16
CA LEU A 903 -13.70 0.13 23.31
C LEU A 903 -14.52 1.33 22.83
N ASP A 904 -15.52 1.71 23.65
CA ASP A 904 -16.31 2.92 23.40
C ASP A 904 -15.40 4.17 23.49
N PRO A 905 -15.32 5.02 22.44
CA PRO A 905 -14.56 6.27 22.46
C PRO A 905 -15.21 7.36 23.35
N ALA A 906 -16.50 7.25 23.65
CA ALA A 906 -17.25 8.27 24.36
C ALA A 906 -16.65 8.65 25.73
N PRO A 907 -16.12 7.74 26.56
CA PRO A 907 -15.47 8.11 27.82
C PRO A 907 -14.28 9.06 27.59
N VAL A 908 -13.41 8.81 26.61
CA VAL A 908 -12.28 9.68 26.27
C VAL A 908 -12.78 11.05 25.81
N MET A 909 -13.69 11.10 24.84
CA MET A 909 -14.20 12.35 24.27
C MET A 909 -14.94 13.21 25.30
N LYS A 910 -15.63 12.58 26.26
CA LYS A 910 -16.40 13.31 27.30
C LYS A 910 -15.57 13.80 28.48
N THR A 911 -14.46 13.10 28.79
CA THR A 911 -13.67 13.41 29.99
C THR A 911 -12.36 14.12 29.67
N ALA A 912 -11.93 14.14 28.41
CA ALA A 912 -10.78 14.92 27.99
C ALA A 912 -11.02 16.43 28.17
N VAL A 913 -10.07 17.10 28.80
CA VAL A 913 -10.07 18.55 28.99
C VAL A 913 -9.00 19.14 28.09
N LEU A 914 -9.40 19.79 27.00
CA LEU A 914 -8.51 20.44 26.05
C LEU A 914 -8.51 21.96 26.29
N LYS A 915 -7.32 22.53 26.45
CA LYS A 915 -7.06 23.97 26.47
C LYS A 915 -6.19 24.32 25.25
N THR A 916 -6.54 25.40 24.57
CA THR A 916 -5.75 25.92 23.45
C THR A 916 -5.58 27.41 23.56
N GLU A 917 -4.43 27.91 23.12
CA GLU A 917 -4.13 29.33 22.99
C GLU A 917 -3.38 29.55 21.67
N ARG A 918 -3.76 30.57 20.90
CA ARG A 918 -3.05 30.98 19.71
C ARG A 918 -2.57 32.40 19.83
N ASP A 919 -1.27 32.59 19.58
CA ASP A 919 -0.61 33.89 19.52
C ASP A 919 0.27 33.94 18.26
N GLY A 920 -0.13 34.82 17.33
CA GLY A 920 0.55 34.91 16.02
C GLY A 920 0.52 33.59 15.26
N ASN A 921 1.68 33.08 14.89
CA ASN A 921 1.87 31.82 14.19
C ASN A 921 2.04 30.61 15.13
N ARG A 922 1.84 30.77 16.43
CA ARG A 922 1.98 29.72 17.42
C ARG A 922 0.66 29.33 18.03
N THR A 923 0.35 28.01 18.04
CA THR A 923 -0.80 27.45 18.73
C THR A 923 -0.33 26.46 19.79
N SER A 924 -0.70 26.71 21.05
CA SER A 924 -0.45 25.78 22.16
C SER A 924 -1.67 24.94 22.43
N TYR A 925 -1.48 23.64 22.57
CA TYR A 925 -2.50 22.67 22.95
C TYR A 925 -2.09 22.01 24.26
N GLN A 926 -3.03 21.86 25.19
CA GLN A 926 -2.83 21.06 26.40
C GLN A 926 -4.07 20.21 26.65
N VAL A 927 -3.92 18.90 26.56
CA VAL A 927 -5.00 17.96 26.87
C VAL A 927 -4.69 17.16 28.12
N SER A 928 -5.71 16.94 28.96
CA SER A 928 -5.69 16.07 30.13
C SER A 928 -6.78 15.03 29.97
N ILE A 929 -6.41 13.72 29.96
CA ILE A 929 -7.32 12.60 29.78
C ILE A 929 -7.16 11.62 30.95
N PRO A 930 -8.24 11.20 31.63
CA PRO A 930 -8.13 10.22 32.70
C PRO A 930 -7.45 8.93 32.25
N LEU A 931 -6.46 8.45 33.00
CA LEU A 931 -5.73 7.20 32.73
C LEU A 931 -6.69 6.01 32.63
N THR A 932 -7.76 6.03 33.41
CA THR A 932 -8.81 4.99 33.39
C THR A 932 -9.59 4.98 32.07
N ALA A 933 -9.81 6.15 31.45
CA ALA A 933 -10.45 6.24 30.14
C ALA A 933 -9.56 5.65 29.03
N LEU A 934 -8.25 5.88 29.10
CA LEU A 934 -7.25 5.33 28.18
C LEU A 934 -6.82 3.89 28.51
N LYS A 935 -7.36 3.27 29.57
CA LYS A 935 -6.94 1.94 30.06
C LYS A 935 -5.44 1.86 30.43
N LEU A 936 -4.83 2.98 30.79
CA LEU A 936 -3.44 3.04 31.22
C LEU A 936 -3.36 2.81 32.75
N SER A 937 -3.04 1.59 33.16
CA SER A 937 -2.81 1.27 34.57
C SER A 937 -1.43 1.76 35.05
N PRO A 938 -1.23 1.95 36.37
CA PRO A 938 0.09 2.26 36.92
C PRO A 938 1.18 1.23 36.55
N LYS A 939 0.78 -0.02 36.34
CA LYS A 939 1.66 -1.09 35.84
C LYS A 939 2.09 -0.80 34.41
N LEU A 940 1.16 -0.50 33.50
CA LEU A 940 1.44 -0.19 32.10
C LEU A 940 2.27 1.06 31.92
N LEU A 941 2.04 2.09 32.71
CA LEU A 941 2.88 3.30 32.69
C LEU A 941 4.36 3.00 32.97
N ARG A 942 4.64 2.06 33.88
CA ARG A 942 6.01 1.62 34.21
C ARG A 942 6.57 0.57 33.23
N GLN A 943 5.74 -0.30 32.69
CA GLN A 943 6.16 -1.29 31.69
C GLN A 943 6.34 -0.68 30.32
N GLY A 944 5.62 0.39 30.02
CA GLY A 944 5.64 1.13 28.78
C GLY A 944 4.43 0.87 27.89
N PHE A 945 4.11 1.87 27.08
CA PHE A 945 3.14 1.85 26.00
C PHE A 945 3.75 2.55 24.78
N ARG A 946 3.21 2.29 23.61
CA ARG A 946 3.71 2.94 22.40
C ARG A 946 2.96 4.24 22.16
N PHE A 947 3.69 5.28 21.82
CA PHE A 947 3.14 6.62 21.57
C PHE A 947 3.70 7.19 20.28
N ASN A 948 2.84 7.82 19.48
CA ASN A 948 3.24 8.60 18.31
C ASN A 948 2.37 9.86 18.21
N LEU A 949 2.87 10.83 17.48
CA LEU A 949 2.23 12.13 17.29
C LEU A 949 2.48 12.60 15.86
N LEU A 950 1.47 13.19 15.24
CA LEU A 950 1.59 14.02 14.05
C LEU A 950 0.82 15.33 14.20
N ILE A 951 1.25 16.33 13.45
CA ILE A 951 0.58 17.63 13.31
C ILE A 951 0.19 17.75 11.84
N ASN A 952 -1.09 17.87 11.58
CA ASN A 952 -1.61 18.14 10.24
C ASN A 952 -1.50 19.63 9.91
N ASP A 953 -1.33 19.91 8.63
CA ASP A 953 -1.06 21.21 8.04
C ASP A 953 -2.06 21.50 6.92
N ASN A 954 -2.71 22.66 6.97
CA ASN A 954 -3.69 23.10 5.97
C ASN A 954 -3.70 24.62 5.84
N ASP A 955 -3.10 25.16 4.80
CA ASP A 955 -3.07 26.60 4.49
C ASP A 955 -4.35 27.13 3.81
N GLY A 956 -5.44 26.35 3.86
CA GLY A 956 -6.74 26.74 3.31
C GLY A 956 -7.02 26.19 1.91
N GLU A 957 -6.10 25.40 1.34
CA GLU A 957 -6.27 24.68 0.06
C GLU A 957 -6.44 23.15 0.27
N GLY A 958 -6.79 22.74 1.50
CA GLY A 958 -6.91 21.36 1.94
C GLY A 958 -5.61 20.88 2.57
N ARG A 959 -5.69 19.74 3.28
CA ARG A 959 -4.53 19.14 3.95
C ARG A 959 -3.39 18.93 2.98
N GLU A 960 -2.21 19.41 3.32
CA GLU A 960 -1.05 19.44 2.44
C GLU A 960 0.13 18.64 2.96
N ASN A 961 0.42 18.74 4.23
CA ASN A 961 1.51 18.04 4.88
C ASN A 961 1.08 17.53 6.25
N TRP A 962 1.93 16.72 6.86
CA TRP A 962 2.00 16.59 8.31
C TRP A 962 3.43 16.36 8.76
N ILE A 963 3.73 16.78 9.97
CA ILE A 963 5.01 16.49 10.61
C ILE A 963 4.78 15.52 11.77
N HIS A 964 5.63 14.49 11.92
CA HIS A 964 5.42 13.41 12.88
C HIS A 964 6.71 13.03 13.66
N ILE A 965 6.54 12.34 14.78
CA ILE A 965 7.68 11.74 15.50
C ILE A 965 8.28 10.62 14.64
N VAL A 966 7.44 9.67 14.21
CA VAL A 966 7.76 8.60 13.27
C VAL A 966 6.57 8.35 12.34
N PRO A 967 6.76 7.75 11.15
CA PRO A 967 5.67 7.29 10.31
C PRO A 967 4.70 6.34 11.03
N GLY A 968 3.48 6.19 10.52
CA GLY A 968 2.56 5.13 10.97
C GLY A 968 1.29 5.58 11.66
N ILE A 969 0.92 6.89 11.63
CA ILE A 969 -0.43 7.36 11.99
C ILE A 969 -1.20 7.73 10.73
N GLY A 970 -0.67 8.64 9.94
CA GLY A 970 -1.37 9.22 8.78
C GLY A 970 -1.47 8.30 7.59
N GLU A 971 -0.40 7.53 7.32
CA GLU A 971 -0.26 6.68 6.14
C GLU A 971 -0.76 5.24 6.40
N SER A 972 -0.40 4.71 7.59
CA SER A 972 -0.67 3.31 7.92
C SER A 972 -0.66 3.14 9.41
N LYS A 973 -1.64 2.67 10.05
CA LYS A 973 -1.66 2.45 11.50
C LYS A 973 -0.63 1.37 11.89
N THR A 974 0.63 1.78 12.14
CA THR A 974 1.77 0.88 12.36
C THR A 974 2.37 1.09 13.76
N PRO A 975 1.68 0.66 14.83
CA PRO A 975 2.09 0.92 16.21
C PRO A 975 3.45 0.31 16.56
N GLU A 976 3.93 -0.67 15.82
CA GLU A 976 5.25 -1.27 16.01
C GLU A 976 6.39 -0.28 15.80
N GLN A 977 6.18 0.73 14.99
CA GLN A 977 7.15 1.80 14.71
C GLN A 977 7.16 2.88 15.78
N TYR A 978 6.10 2.98 16.59
CA TYR A 978 5.99 4.05 17.58
C TYR A 978 7.02 3.90 18.69
N PRO A 979 7.61 5.00 19.17
CA PRO A 979 8.45 4.99 20.37
C PRO A 979 7.73 4.34 21.55
N LEU A 980 8.46 3.50 22.27
CA LEU A 980 7.99 2.98 23.56
C LEU A 980 8.24 4.07 24.62
N VAL A 981 7.21 4.44 25.36
CA VAL A 981 7.24 5.46 26.42
C VAL A 981 7.05 4.80 27.77
N VAL A 982 7.89 5.14 28.72
CA VAL A 982 7.84 4.67 30.11
C VAL A 982 7.83 5.87 31.03
N PHE A 983 6.92 5.89 32.00
CA PHE A 983 6.92 6.87 33.07
C PHE A 983 7.64 6.29 34.31
N GLU A 984 8.73 6.96 34.75
CA GLU A 984 9.50 6.62 35.98
C GLU A 984 9.12 7.52 37.14
#